data_23800673c1af6dc4e1adede169b9505b
#
_entry.id   23800673c1af6dc4e1adede169b9505b
#
_cell.length_a   1.000
_cell.length_b   1.000
_cell.length_c   1.000
_cell.angle_alpha   90.00
_cell.angle_beta   90.00
_cell.angle_gamma   90.00
#
_symmetry.space_group_name_H-M   'P 1'
#
loop_
_entity.id
_entity.type
_entity.pdbx_description
1 polymer ?
#
loop_
_entity_poly.entity_id
_entity_poly.type
_entity_poly.pdbx_seq_one_letter_code
_entity_poly.pdbx_strand_id
1 'polypeptide(L)'
;MAAPATEHVRNIVLVGQDGAGKTSLAEAMLHVSGKTPRMGTTHDGKSYLDYDEEEIRRHFTLGTSIAPIPYKDYKINLLDTSGQADFLGDTLATMQAAEMAMFVVDAVDGPQVMTTRLWHEAEAMRLCRCVFINHIDREHANFDVAMATLHARFGSRLGAVTIPMGVDKDFKGVIDVLRMKARYFEGEDERVEEIPEDYLDVAQVARDKLCDLVAEADEDLMMKYLDGEEQLTQKELEQLLDKAIAQEIFIPVFVGSTIIKQGIKGLMEDIASYFPHPRAHGPFYLANGNELYVDETGEPAGFVFKTLSDPYVGRMSFIKVLSGYLEPGMELANARSKKKERLSHLYVMMGKEPMDVKSAKAGDIIVVPKMNDTKTGDTLSLSGDIEVDPLPSPIPLYPIALEAENKKDEDKLGTFLSKQAEIDPTLRLIRYEETHQQVVFTMGDMHVDVLLNKLKNQAKIEAHLVPVRIPYRETIQKTAEAEGRHKKQTGGSGQFGDCWLRLSPNPGEGYVFASEVVGGRIPKNLIPAVDKGVQEAMAEGYLAGYPMVDINCVVFDGSYHAVDSNEMAFKTAARLAFRAACQQADPIILEPMADMDITVGEAYAGAVMGDISTRRGRIVGTDSNDEGETIIVVRVPYAEVLSYTKDLRALSRGSGAYSVRLNGYEPAPYDVQKKLVEQYEASRK
;
A
#
# COMPACT_ATOMS: atom_id res chain seq x y z
N MET A 1 23.37 24.05 -7.35
CA MET A 1 22.58 25.24 -6.98
C MET A 1 22.76 25.46 -5.47
N ALA A 2 22.64 26.70 -4.97
CA ALA A 2 22.55 26.93 -3.52
C ALA A 2 21.19 26.39 -3.02
N ALA A 3 21.17 25.85 -1.80
CA ALA A 3 19.92 25.39 -1.19
C ALA A 3 18.97 26.58 -0.97
N PRO A 4 17.71 26.53 -1.41
CA PRO A 4 16.75 27.59 -1.16
C PRO A 4 16.47 27.74 0.34
N ALA A 5 16.01 28.91 0.77
CA ALA A 5 15.47 29.08 2.11
C ALA A 5 14.17 28.26 2.24
N THR A 6 13.89 27.74 3.42
CA THR A 6 12.70 26.91 3.69
C THR A 6 11.39 27.59 3.27
N GLU A 7 11.30 28.90 3.45
CA GLU A 7 10.12 29.70 3.06
C GLU A 7 9.90 29.80 1.55
N HIS A 8 10.95 29.54 0.75
CA HIS A 8 10.90 29.52 -0.70
C HIS A 8 10.75 28.11 -1.30
N VAL A 9 10.52 27.11 -0.47
CA VAL A 9 10.24 25.73 -0.91
C VAL A 9 8.73 25.49 -0.92
N ARG A 10 8.24 24.80 -1.94
CA ARG A 10 6.87 24.30 -2.03
C ARG A 10 6.92 22.82 -2.40
N ASN A 11 6.43 21.95 -1.53
CA ASN A 11 6.33 20.53 -1.81
C ASN A 11 4.88 20.17 -2.05
N ILE A 12 4.57 19.76 -3.26
CA ILE A 12 3.22 19.50 -3.71
C ILE A 12 3.14 18.08 -4.24
N VAL A 13 2.24 17.30 -3.71
CA VAL A 13 1.93 15.97 -4.24
C VAL A 13 0.69 16.03 -5.12
N LEU A 14 0.81 15.51 -6.34
CA LEU A 14 -0.32 15.36 -7.27
C LEU A 14 -1.03 14.04 -6.97
N VAL A 15 -2.30 14.13 -6.62
CA VAL A 15 -3.12 12.99 -6.24
C VAL A 15 -4.45 13.01 -6.99
N GLY A 16 -5.15 11.87 -7.03
CA GLY A 16 -6.43 11.73 -7.70
C GLY A 16 -6.53 10.45 -8.52
N GLN A 17 -7.65 10.28 -9.19
CA GLN A 17 -7.95 9.10 -10.01
C GLN A 17 -6.94 8.92 -11.16
N ASP A 18 -6.76 7.68 -11.60
CA ASP A 18 -6.05 7.40 -12.85
C ASP A 18 -6.77 8.02 -14.04
N GLY A 19 -6.00 8.56 -15.00
CA GLY A 19 -6.55 9.25 -16.17
C GLY A 19 -6.98 10.71 -15.94
N ALA A 20 -6.97 11.23 -14.70
CA ALA A 20 -7.33 12.64 -14.44
C ALA A 20 -6.30 13.67 -14.96
N GLY A 21 -5.10 13.20 -15.34
CA GLY A 21 -4.07 14.04 -15.95
C GLY A 21 -3.02 14.60 -14.99
N LYS A 22 -2.72 13.88 -13.89
CA LYS A 22 -1.69 14.26 -12.90
C LYS A 22 -0.32 14.47 -13.56
N THR A 23 0.20 13.43 -14.21
CA THR A 23 1.47 13.48 -14.94
C THR A 23 1.45 14.51 -16.05
N SER A 24 0.31 14.67 -16.75
CA SER A 24 0.16 15.72 -17.76
C SER A 24 0.23 17.12 -17.17
N LEU A 25 -0.28 17.33 -15.95
CA LEU A 25 -0.15 18.60 -15.22
C LEU A 25 1.31 18.87 -14.84
N ALA A 26 2.00 17.88 -14.32
CA ALA A 26 3.42 17.99 -13.98
C ALA A 26 4.29 18.32 -15.22
N GLU A 27 4.05 17.63 -16.33
CA GLU A 27 4.74 17.87 -17.61
C GLU A 27 4.43 19.27 -18.19
N ALA A 28 3.18 19.73 -18.06
CA ALA A 28 2.79 21.08 -18.48
C ALA A 28 3.49 22.15 -17.63
N MET A 29 3.57 21.96 -16.30
CA MET A 29 4.29 22.88 -15.41
C MET A 29 5.80 22.90 -15.69
N LEU A 30 6.42 21.74 -15.95
CA LEU A 30 7.82 21.66 -16.36
C LEU A 30 8.09 22.42 -17.65
N HIS A 31 7.19 22.30 -18.61
CA HIS A 31 7.33 22.98 -19.88
C HIS A 31 7.10 24.49 -19.77
N VAL A 32 6.00 24.92 -19.13
CA VAL A 32 5.66 26.34 -18.93
C VAL A 32 6.71 27.08 -18.11
N SER A 33 7.39 26.38 -17.17
CA SER A 33 8.52 26.96 -16.41
C SER A 33 9.80 27.11 -17.25
N GLY A 34 9.82 26.59 -18.48
CA GLY A 34 11.03 26.54 -19.31
C GLY A 34 12.06 25.47 -18.87
N LYS A 35 11.70 24.59 -17.92
CA LYS A 35 12.58 23.54 -17.43
C LYS A 35 12.81 22.46 -18.49
N THR A 36 11.80 22.17 -19.30
CA THR A 36 11.89 21.24 -20.42
C THR A 36 11.60 21.94 -21.75
N PRO A 37 12.33 21.60 -22.84
CA PRO A 37 12.16 22.25 -24.14
C PRO A 37 10.85 21.87 -24.85
N ARG A 38 10.19 20.80 -24.36
CA ARG A 38 8.88 20.33 -24.86
C ARG A 38 8.12 19.73 -23.69
N MET A 39 6.81 19.70 -23.80
CA MET A 39 5.95 18.95 -22.90
C MET A 39 6.09 17.44 -23.21
N GLY A 40 6.38 16.64 -22.18
CA GLY A 40 6.34 15.17 -22.28
C GLY A 40 4.89 14.69 -22.31
N THR A 41 4.65 13.49 -22.85
CA THR A 41 3.36 12.84 -22.82
C THR A 41 3.48 11.37 -22.45
N THR A 42 2.55 10.88 -21.66
CA THR A 42 2.52 9.46 -21.26
C THR A 42 2.14 8.57 -22.43
N HIS A 43 1.24 9.05 -23.29
CA HIS A 43 0.66 8.30 -24.40
C HIS A 43 1.71 7.87 -25.46
N ASP A 44 2.69 8.70 -25.73
CA ASP A 44 3.76 8.40 -26.71
C ASP A 44 5.07 7.91 -26.04
N GLY A 45 5.04 7.66 -24.70
CA GLY A 45 6.18 7.19 -23.93
C GLY A 45 7.33 8.19 -23.84
N LYS A 46 7.05 9.49 -23.95
CA LYS A 46 8.05 10.56 -23.91
C LYS A 46 7.92 11.48 -22.70
N SER A 47 7.22 11.04 -21.67
CA SER A 47 7.19 11.73 -20.39
C SER A 47 8.59 11.76 -19.76
N TYR A 48 8.92 12.85 -19.08
CA TYR A 48 10.12 12.94 -18.24
C TYR A 48 9.92 12.26 -16.90
N LEU A 49 8.67 12.06 -16.48
CA LEU A 49 8.30 11.54 -15.17
C LEU A 49 7.97 10.05 -15.20
N ASP A 50 7.26 9.58 -16.22
CA ASP A 50 7.02 8.15 -16.47
C ASP A 50 8.18 7.55 -17.29
N TYR A 51 9.24 7.18 -16.59
CA TYR A 51 10.49 6.71 -17.21
C TYR A 51 10.78 5.22 -16.97
N ASP A 52 10.04 4.56 -16.10
CA ASP A 52 10.14 3.10 -15.90
C ASP A 52 9.62 2.38 -17.15
N GLU A 53 10.28 1.28 -17.56
CA GLU A 53 9.88 0.50 -18.72
C GLU A 53 8.42 0.03 -18.64
N GLU A 54 7.94 -0.26 -17.43
CA GLU A 54 6.56 -0.66 -17.21
C GLU A 54 5.57 0.51 -17.30
N GLU A 55 5.94 1.71 -16.88
CA GLU A 55 5.15 2.93 -17.05
C GLU A 55 5.02 3.30 -18.54
N ILE A 56 6.13 3.27 -19.26
CA ILE A 56 6.16 3.52 -20.71
C ILE A 56 5.28 2.50 -21.44
N ARG A 57 5.39 1.21 -21.09
CA ARG A 57 4.62 0.14 -21.73
C ARG A 57 3.11 0.23 -21.46
N ARG A 58 2.74 0.69 -20.28
CA ARG A 58 1.36 0.76 -19.81
C ARG A 58 0.69 2.10 -20.04
N HIS A 59 1.47 3.14 -20.33
CA HIS A 59 1.03 4.52 -20.52
C HIS A 59 0.37 5.14 -19.26
N PHE A 60 0.80 4.74 -18.06
CA PHE A 60 0.39 5.36 -16.79
C PHE A 60 1.46 5.19 -15.71
N THR A 61 1.41 6.08 -14.72
CA THR A 61 2.35 6.17 -13.59
C THR A 61 2.17 5.02 -12.61
N LEU A 62 3.24 4.32 -12.27
CA LEU A 62 3.26 3.25 -11.27
C LEU A 62 3.83 3.72 -9.92
N GLY A 63 4.84 4.54 -9.95
CA GLY A 63 5.53 5.01 -8.75
C GLY A 63 5.75 6.51 -8.75
N THR A 64 6.03 7.06 -7.58
CA THR A 64 6.27 8.50 -7.44
C THR A 64 7.50 8.95 -8.20
N SER A 65 7.34 9.99 -9.01
CA SER A 65 8.41 10.74 -9.67
C SER A 65 8.48 12.17 -9.13
N ILE A 66 9.67 12.76 -9.16
CA ILE A 66 9.90 14.13 -8.66
C ILE A 66 10.22 15.05 -9.84
N ALA A 67 9.57 16.22 -9.86
CA ALA A 67 9.85 17.30 -10.77
C ALA A 67 10.22 18.57 -9.98
N PRO A 68 11.52 18.90 -9.85
CA PRO A 68 11.98 20.14 -9.21
C PRO A 68 11.86 21.30 -10.20
N ILE A 69 10.91 22.18 -9.98
CA ILE A 69 10.62 23.33 -10.82
C ILE A 69 11.15 24.62 -10.17
N PRO A 70 12.21 25.23 -10.70
CA PRO A 70 12.59 26.57 -10.29
C PRO A 70 11.58 27.56 -10.88
N TYR A 71 10.97 28.38 -10.03
CA TYR A 71 10.02 29.38 -10.45
C TYR A 71 10.26 30.69 -9.68
N LYS A 72 10.74 31.75 -10.37
CA LYS A 72 11.23 32.97 -9.72
C LYS A 72 12.27 32.62 -8.63
N ASP A 73 12.05 33.05 -7.39
CA ASP A 73 12.92 32.76 -6.24
C ASP A 73 12.51 31.48 -5.48
N TYR A 74 11.50 30.77 -5.98
CA TYR A 74 10.94 29.57 -5.35
C TYR A 74 11.46 28.28 -6.00
N LYS A 75 11.49 27.23 -5.21
CA LYS A 75 11.67 25.86 -5.66
C LYS A 75 10.39 25.07 -5.39
N ILE A 76 9.71 24.68 -6.45
CA ILE A 76 8.54 23.81 -6.35
C ILE A 76 8.99 22.37 -6.58
N ASN A 77 8.93 21.55 -5.56
CA ASN A 77 9.11 20.10 -5.67
C ASN A 77 7.73 19.50 -5.96
N LEU A 78 7.49 19.12 -7.19
CA LEU A 78 6.26 18.48 -7.60
C LEU A 78 6.44 16.96 -7.54
N LEU A 79 5.60 16.27 -6.79
CA LEU A 79 5.63 14.84 -6.57
C LEU A 79 4.46 14.22 -7.35
N ASP A 80 4.74 13.64 -8.50
CA ASP A 80 3.72 12.97 -9.32
C ASP A 80 3.53 11.53 -8.82
N THR A 81 2.28 11.11 -8.59
CA THR A 81 1.96 9.82 -7.99
C THR A 81 1.00 8.99 -8.84
N SER A 82 0.96 7.68 -8.57
CA SER A 82 0.02 6.78 -9.21
C SER A 82 -1.43 7.07 -8.78
N GLY A 83 -2.37 6.96 -9.71
CA GLY A 83 -3.80 6.97 -9.44
C GLY A 83 -4.42 5.58 -9.27
N GLN A 84 -3.61 4.53 -9.33
CA GLN A 84 -4.04 3.14 -9.24
C GLN A 84 -4.05 2.65 -7.79
N ALA A 85 -5.11 1.93 -7.40
CA ALA A 85 -5.26 1.40 -6.04
C ALA A 85 -4.16 0.41 -5.64
N ASP A 86 -3.55 -0.28 -6.60
CA ASP A 86 -2.48 -1.26 -6.35
C ASP A 86 -1.16 -0.61 -5.93
N PHE A 87 -0.98 0.70 -6.19
CA PHE A 87 0.21 1.47 -5.82
C PHE A 87 -0.07 2.55 -4.77
N LEU A 88 -1.20 2.43 -4.07
CA LEU A 88 -1.62 3.37 -3.03
C LEU A 88 -0.55 3.59 -1.95
N GLY A 89 0.19 2.55 -1.57
CA GLY A 89 1.22 2.67 -0.53
C GLY A 89 2.32 3.66 -0.86
N ASP A 90 2.80 3.69 -2.10
CA ASP A 90 3.79 4.68 -2.57
C ASP A 90 3.19 6.10 -2.57
N THR A 91 1.93 6.24 -2.97
CA THR A 91 1.21 7.52 -2.93
C THR A 91 1.07 8.06 -1.51
N LEU A 92 0.62 7.24 -0.54
CA LEU A 92 0.47 7.65 0.86
C LEU A 92 1.81 8.01 1.50
N ALA A 93 2.85 7.22 1.26
CA ALA A 93 4.19 7.53 1.75
C ALA A 93 4.71 8.86 1.17
N THR A 94 4.41 9.15 -0.09
CA THR A 94 4.79 10.40 -0.74
C THR A 94 4.01 11.60 -0.19
N MET A 95 2.73 11.43 0.14
CA MET A 95 1.91 12.50 0.75
C MET A 95 2.53 13.01 2.06
N GLN A 96 3.19 12.15 2.84
CA GLN A 96 3.89 12.57 4.09
C GLN A 96 5.08 13.50 3.83
N ALA A 97 5.59 13.56 2.61
CA ALA A 97 6.72 14.43 2.27
C ALA A 97 6.29 15.81 1.75
N ALA A 98 4.99 16.03 1.53
CA ALA A 98 4.44 17.27 0.98
C ALA A 98 3.76 18.12 2.06
N GLU A 99 3.60 19.41 1.79
CA GLU A 99 2.76 20.33 2.56
C GLU A 99 1.40 20.55 1.92
N MET A 100 1.28 20.23 0.62
CA MET A 100 0.05 20.42 -0.15
C MET A 100 -0.27 19.20 -1.00
N ALA A 101 -1.49 18.68 -0.90
CA ALA A 101 -2.04 17.72 -1.83
C ALA A 101 -2.89 18.44 -2.90
N MET A 102 -2.46 18.36 -4.15
CA MET A 102 -3.21 18.87 -5.29
C MET A 102 -4.01 17.73 -5.91
N PHE A 103 -5.32 17.80 -5.73
CA PHE A 103 -6.27 16.84 -6.30
C PHE A 103 -6.57 17.19 -7.75
N VAL A 104 -6.09 16.39 -8.68
CA VAL A 104 -6.41 16.56 -10.11
C VAL A 104 -7.70 15.80 -10.40
N VAL A 105 -8.72 16.53 -10.85
CA VAL A 105 -10.07 16.04 -11.09
C VAL A 105 -10.46 16.29 -12.53
N ASP A 106 -11.02 15.29 -13.20
CA ASP A 106 -11.52 15.43 -14.57
C ASP A 106 -12.84 16.23 -14.59
N ALA A 107 -12.93 17.22 -15.50
CA ALA A 107 -14.11 18.08 -15.60
C ALA A 107 -15.38 17.37 -16.08
N VAL A 108 -15.24 16.18 -16.72
CA VAL A 108 -16.35 15.35 -17.19
C VAL A 108 -16.80 14.37 -16.12
N ASP A 109 -15.83 13.63 -15.55
CA ASP A 109 -16.10 12.53 -14.63
C ASP A 109 -16.27 12.99 -13.17
N GLY A 110 -15.73 14.15 -12.82
CA GLY A 110 -15.71 14.64 -11.44
C GLY A 110 -14.83 13.82 -10.52
N PRO A 111 -14.94 14.00 -9.18
CA PRO A 111 -14.19 13.23 -8.20
C PRO A 111 -14.64 11.78 -8.17
N GLN A 112 -13.71 10.84 -8.39
CA GLN A 112 -13.93 9.40 -8.40
C GLN A 112 -13.47 8.73 -7.11
N VAL A 113 -13.48 7.39 -7.07
CA VAL A 113 -13.21 6.60 -5.85
C VAL A 113 -11.84 6.89 -5.26
N MET A 114 -10.78 6.88 -6.08
CA MET A 114 -9.43 7.16 -5.57
C MET A 114 -9.28 8.60 -5.10
N THR A 115 -9.94 9.54 -5.77
CA THR A 115 -9.98 10.94 -5.32
C THR A 115 -10.59 11.05 -3.92
N THR A 116 -11.74 10.39 -3.69
CA THR A 116 -12.40 10.38 -2.38
C THR A 116 -11.55 9.72 -1.31
N ARG A 117 -10.98 8.56 -1.60
CA ARG A 117 -10.11 7.86 -0.66
C ARG A 117 -8.89 8.69 -0.26
N LEU A 118 -8.17 9.23 -1.24
CA LEU A 118 -6.99 10.07 -0.98
C LEU A 118 -7.35 11.39 -0.29
N TRP A 119 -8.58 11.88 -0.46
CA TRP A 119 -9.08 13.06 0.25
C TRP A 119 -9.18 12.81 1.76
N HIS A 120 -9.78 11.69 2.17
CA HIS A 120 -9.86 11.30 3.58
C HIS A 120 -8.46 11.04 4.19
N GLU A 121 -7.57 10.42 3.42
CA GLU A 121 -6.19 10.23 3.87
C GLU A 121 -5.45 11.57 4.06
N ALA A 122 -5.61 12.53 3.13
CA ALA A 122 -5.05 13.87 3.27
C ALA A 122 -5.63 14.61 4.50
N GLU A 123 -6.92 14.41 4.77
CA GLU A 123 -7.59 14.99 5.93
C GLU A 123 -7.07 14.39 7.24
N ALA A 124 -6.91 13.06 7.30
CA ALA A 124 -6.31 12.37 8.44
C ALA A 124 -4.84 12.81 8.70
N MET A 125 -4.10 13.10 7.64
CA MET A 125 -2.73 13.63 7.69
C MET A 125 -2.67 15.12 8.02
N ARG A 126 -3.78 15.83 8.07
CA ARG A 126 -3.85 17.30 8.14
C ARG A 126 -3.04 17.99 7.05
N LEU A 127 -3.05 17.40 5.87
CA LEU A 127 -2.33 17.92 4.71
C LEU A 127 -3.19 18.95 4.01
N CYS A 128 -2.65 20.14 3.79
CA CYS A 128 -3.36 21.18 3.05
C CYS A 128 -3.77 20.67 1.66
N ARG A 129 -4.95 21.08 1.20
CA ARG A 129 -5.56 20.55 -0.03
C ARG A 129 -5.87 21.66 -1.02
N CYS A 130 -5.74 21.36 -2.29
CA CYS A 130 -6.26 22.17 -3.39
C CYS A 130 -6.79 21.25 -4.49
N VAL A 131 -7.60 21.79 -5.38
CA VAL A 131 -8.16 21.04 -6.52
C VAL A 131 -7.76 21.70 -7.81
N PHE A 132 -7.35 20.92 -8.80
CA PHE A 132 -7.19 21.35 -10.18
C PHE A 132 -8.18 20.58 -11.05
N ILE A 133 -9.23 21.27 -11.54
CA ILE A 133 -10.20 20.71 -12.49
C ILE A 133 -9.55 20.77 -13.87
N ASN A 134 -9.17 19.61 -14.37
CA ASN A 134 -8.49 19.42 -15.65
C ASN A 134 -9.46 19.02 -16.77
N HIS A 135 -9.01 19.09 -18.00
CA HIS A 135 -9.76 18.66 -19.18
C HIS A 135 -11.05 19.45 -19.45
N ILE A 136 -11.07 20.73 -19.09
CA ILE A 136 -12.23 21.60 -19.34
C ILE A 136 -12.48 21.82 -20.84
N ASP A 137 -11.50 21.50 -21.68
CA ASP A 137 -11.54 21.52 -23.15
C ASP A 137 -12.11 20.24 -23.77
N ARG A 138 -12.46 19.23 -22.97
CA ARG A 138 -13.06 17.99 -23.43
C ARG A 138 -14.56 18.15 -23.72
N GLU A 139 -15.07 17.34 -24.64
CA GLU A 139 -16.51 17.22 -24.92
C GLU A 139 -17.25 16.79 -23.63
N HIS A 140 -18.37 17.46 -23.36
CA HIS A 140 -19.17 17.28 -22.12
C HIS A 140 -18.55 17.80 -20.83
N ALA A 141 -17.40 18.48 -20.85
CA ALA A 141 -16.86 19.11 -19.66
C ALA A 141 -17.82 20.18 -19.12
N ASN A 142 -17.99 20.20 -17.80
CA ASN A 142 -18.87 21.15 -17.13
C ASN A 142 -18.31 21.56 -15.77
N PHE A 143 -17.83 22.79 -15.67
CA PHE A 143 -17.25 23.33 -14.46
C PHE A 143 -18.24 23.39 -13.29
N ASP A 144 -19.47 23.84 -13.52
CA ASP A 144 -20.47 23.99 -12.46
C ASP A 144 -20.92 22.64 -11.89
N VAL A 145 -21.04 21.63 -12.73
CA VAL A 145 -21.34 20.25 -12.33
C VAL A 145 -20.19 19.66 -11.53
N ALA A 146 -18.95 19.87 -11.98
CA ALA A 146 -17.76 19.42 -11.26
C ALA A 146 -17.67 20.08 -9.87
N MET A 147 -17.86 21.41 -9.79
CA MET A 147 -17.90 22.15 -8.52
C MET A 147 -19.02 21.66 -7.59
N ALA A 148 -20.23 21.49 -8.12
CA ALA A 148 -21.36 20.99 -7.32
C ALA A 148 -21.08 19.59 -6.75
N THR A 149 -20.44 18.71 -7.55
CA THR A 149 -20.05 17.36 -7.10
C THR A 149 -18.96 17.42 -6.04
N LEU A 150 -17.97 18.30 -6.19
CA LEU A 150 -16.91 18.53 -5.20
C LEU A 150 -17.52 19.03 -3.88
N HIS A 151 -18.41 20.03 -3.90
CA HIS A 151 -19.11 20.51 -2.71
C HIS A 151 -19.95 19.43 -2.02
N ALA A 152 -20.67 18.63 -2.80
CA ALA A 152 -21.51 17.56 -2.26
C ALA A 152 -20.68 16.47 -1.54
N ARG A 153 -19.44 16.24 -1.99
CA ARG A 153 -18.57 15.20 -1.41
C ARG A 153 -17.64 15.71 -0.31
N PHE A 154 -17.10 16.93 -0.46
CA PHE A 154 -15.99 17.43 0.34
C PHE A 154 -16.32 18.69 1.12
N GLY A 155 -17.58 19.15 1.04
CA GLY A 155 -18.08 20.24 1.85
C GLY A 155 -17.92 21.63 1.25
N SER A 156 -18.24 22.67 2.03
CA SER A 156 -18.39 24.05 1.59
C SER A 156 -17.10 24.87 1.59
N ARG A 157 -15.99 24.33 2.12
CA ARG A 157 -14.69 25.05 2.20
C ARG A 157 -13.99 25.23 0.85
N LEU A 158 -14.48 24.58 -0.21
CA LEU A 158 -13.94 24.75 -1.57
C LEU A 158 -14.42 26.04 -2.20
N GLY A 159 -13.52 26.79 -2.82
CA GLY A 159 -13.84 28.01 -3.56
C GLY A 159 -12.99 28.19 -4.79
N ALA A 160 -13.61 28.69 -5.86
CA ALA A 160 -12.92 28.90 -7.13
C ALA A 160 -11.95 30.09 -7.05
N VAL A 161 -10.67 29.86 -7.28
CA VAL A 161 -9.66 30.89 -7.51
C VAL A 161 -9.58 31.24 -8.98
N THR A 162 -9.87 30.27 -9.87
CA THR A 162 -10.02 30.50 -11.30
C THR A 162 -11.33 29.91 -11.79
N ILE A 163 -11.98 30.57 -12.75
CA ILE A 163 -13.17 30.10 -13.44
C ILE A 163 -12.93 30.08 -14.97
N PRO A 164 -13.55 29.15 -15.74
CA PRO A 164 -13.29 29.03 -17.15
C PRO A 164 -14.08 30.10 -17.98
N MET A 165 -13.49 30.53 -19.05
CA MET A 165 -14.17 31.30 -20.11
C MET A 165 -14.57 30.37 -21.24
N GLY A 166 -15.80 29.86 -21.20
CA GLY A 166 -16.29 28.80 -22.06
C GLY A 166 -15.86 27.41 -21.57
N VAL A 167 -16.39 26.37 -22.21
CA VAL A 167 -16.08 24.96 -21.95
C VAL A 167 -16.02 24.20 -23.25
N ASP A 168 -15.45 23.01 -23.28
CA ASP A 168 -15.32 22.19 -24.48
C ASP A 168 -14.53 22.95 -25.57
N LYS A 169 -15.00 22.95 -26.79
CA LYS A 169 -14.40 23.66 -27.95
C LYS A 169 -14.44 25.18 -27.82
N ASP A 170 -15.34 25.70 -26.97
CA ASP A 170 -15.46 27.13 -26.71
C ASP A 170 -14.58 27.63 -25.56
N PHE A 171 -13.77 26.75 -24.97
CA PHE A 171 -12.85 27.12 -23.90
C PHE A 171 -11.72 28.01 -24.44
N LYS A 172 -11.65 29.25 -24.00
CA LYS A 172 -10.70 30.28 -24.50
C LYS A 172 -9.63 30.65 -23.50
N GLY A 173 -9.86 30.45 -22.22
CA GLY A 173 -8.96 30.85 -21.16
C GLY A 173 -9.62 30.78 -19.79
N VAL A 174 -8.96 31.32 -18.77
CA VAL A 174 -9.46 31.35 -17.39
C VAL A 174 -9.54 32.77 -16.86
N ILE A 175 -10.49 33.01 -15.97
CA ILE A 175 -10.57 34.26 -15.20
C ILE A 175 -9.89 34.00 -13.86
N ASP A 176 -8.89 34.79 -13.54
CA ASP A 176 -8.27 34.90 -12.24
C ASP A 176 -9.18 35.73 -11.33
N VAL A 177 -9.92 35.05 -10.49
CA VAL A 177 -10.88 35.64 -9.56
C VAL A 177 -10.20 36.49 -8.49
N LEU A 178 -8.98 36.09 -8.10
CA LEU A 178 -8.21 36.84 -7.10
C LEU A 178 -7.75 38.19 -7.62
N ARG A 179 -7.31 38.27 -8.89
CA ARG A 179 -6.79 39.53 -9.50
C ARG A 179 -7.79 40.22 -10.40
N MET A 180 -8.97 39.63 -10.64
CA MET A 180 -9.99 40.10 -11.56
C MET A 180 -9.43 40.38 -12.95
N LYS A 181 -8.77 39.40 -13.54
CA LYS A 181 -8.16 39.43 -14.86
C LYS A 181 -8.50 38.20 -15.68
N ALA A 182 -8.61 38.34 -16.96
CA ALA A 182 -8.71 37.25 -17.92
C ALA A 182 -7.31 36.82 -18.39
N ARG A 183 -7.04 35.52 -18.38
CA ARG A 183 -5.77 34.94 -18.81
C ARG A 183 -5.99 33.99 -19.98
N TYR A 184 -5.27 34.26 -21.06
CA TYR A 184 -5.29 33.48 -22.28
C TYR A 184 -3.90 32.91 -22.54
N PHE A 185 -3.82 31.71 -23.05
CA PHE A 185 -2.55 31.08 -23.43
C PHE A 185 -2.57 30.85 -24.97
N GLU A 186 -1.69 31.51 -25.70
CA GLU A 186 -1.55 31.40 -27.14
C GLU A 186 -0.14 30.88 -27.48
N GLY A 187 -0.03 29.60 -27.86
CA GLY A 187 1.27 28.98 -28.13
C GLY A 187 2.08 28.79 -26.86
N GLU A 188 3.14 29.59 -26.66
CA GLU A 188 4.00 29.56 -25.47
C GLU A 188 3.83 30.80 -24.58
N ASP A 189 3.08 31.80 -25.04
CA ASP A 189 2.87 33.07 -24.37
C ASP A 189 1.52 33.15 -23.66
N GLU A 190 1.52 33.75 -22.49
CA GLU A 190 0.31 34.10 -21.76
C GLU A 190 0.00 35.57 -21.93
N ARG A 191 -1.27 35.87 -22.29
CA ARG A 191 -1.82 37.20 -22.38
C ARG A 191 -2.79 37.45 -21.23
N VAL A 192 -2.55 38.52 -20.48
CA VAL A 192 -3.42 38.92 -19.36
C VAL A 192 -4.15 40.19 -19.75
N GLU A 193 -5.48 40.19 -19.70
CA GLU A 193 -6.35 41.27 -20.12
C GLU A 193 -7.46 41.55 -19.10
N GLU A 194 -8.23 42.61 -19.36
CA GLU A 194 -9.47 42.87 -18.61
C GLU A 194 -10.51 41.78 -18.92
N ILE A 195 -11.37 41.51 -17.93
CA ILE A 195 -12.43 40.50 -18.07
C ILE A 195 -13.44 40.99 -19.11
N PRO A 196 -13.81 40.15 -20.11
CA PRO A 196 -14.87 40.50 -21.05
C PRO A 196 -16.20 40.77 -20.34
N GLU A 197 -16.99 41.72 -20.87
CA GLU A 197 -18.27 42.16 -20.26
C GLU A 197 -19.22 41.02 -19.94
N ASP A 198 -19.30 40.02 -20.82
CA ASP A 198 -20.16 38.83 -20.63
C ASP A 198 -19.80 37.99 -19.43
N TYR A 199 -18.61 38.13 -18.85
CA TYR A 199 -18.11 37.36 -17.72
C TYR A 199 -17.95 38.17 -16.43
N LEU A 200 -18.17 39.49 -16.45
CA LEU A 200 -17.96 40.37 -15.30
C LEU A 200 -18.83 39.97 -14.11
N ASP A 201 -20.12 39.72 -14.34
CA ASP A 201 -21.07 39.38 -13.29
C ASP A 201 -20.71 38.04 -12.64
N VAL A 202 -20.35 37.04 -13.43
CA VAL A 202 -19.95 35.73 -12.94
C VAL A 202 -18.63 35.79 -12.13
N ALA A 203 -17.67 36.59 -12.64
CA ALA A 203 -16.42 36.83 -11.96
C ALA A 203 -16.61 37.55 -10.60
N GLN A 204 -17.52 38.55 -10.55
CA GLN A 204 -17.83 39.24 -9.30
C GLN A 204 -18.49 38.33 -8.28
N VAL A 205 -19.44 37.51 -8.68
CA VAL A 205 -20.08 36.53 -7.80
C VAL A 205 -19.05 35.50 -7.26
N ALA A 206 -18.10 35.06 -8.10
CA ALA A 206 -17.04 34.16 -7.67
C ALA A 206 -16.09 34.87 -6.70
N ARG A 207 -15.77 36.14 -6.92
CA ARG A 207 -14.95 36.99 -6.04
C ARG A 207 -15.58 37.16 -4.68
N ASP A 208 -16.86 37.48 -4.62
CA ASP A 208 -17.59 37.68 -3.37
C ASP A 208 -17.59 36.38 -2.54
N LYS A 209 -17.87 35.23 -3.18
CA LYS A 209 -17.75 33.91 -2.53
C LYS A 209 -16.35 33.59 -2.02
N LEU A 210 -15.31 33.96 -2.77
CA LEU A 210 -13.93 33.82 -2.32
C LEU A 210 -13.68 34.67 -1.07
N CYS A 211 -14.11 35.94 -1.06
CA CYS A 211 -13.98 36.82 0.09
C CYS A 211 -14.71 36.26 1.33
N ASP A 212 -15.95 35.78 1.17
CA ASP A 212 -16.73 35.18 2.24
C ASP A 212 -15.97 34.00 2.89
N LEU A 213 -15.38 33.10 2.06
CA LEU A 213 -14.68 31.91 2.57
C LEU A 213 -13.35 32.23 3.27
N VAL A 214 -12.59 33.21 2.75
CA VAL A 214 -11.25 33.49 3.32
C VAL A 214 -11.29 34.47 4.48
N ALA A 215 -12.36 35.27 4.63
CA ALA A 215 -12.49 36.27 5.69
C ALA A 215 -12.40 35.65 7.10
N GLU A 216 -12.85 34.40 7.26
CA GLU A 216 -12.82 33.68 8.54
C GLU A 216 -11.40 33.42 9.07
N ALA A 217 -10.35 33.59 8.24
CA ALA A 217 -8.97 33.35 8.63
C ALA A 217 -8.36 34.43 9.52
N ASP A 218 -8.99 35.63 9.63
CA ASP A 218 -8.49 36.74 10.43
C ASP A 218 -9.66 37.54 11.01
N GLU A 219 -9.82 37.58 12.34
CA GLU A 219 -10.93 38.23 13.01
C GLU A 219 -11.06 39.73 12.72
N ASP A 220 -9.95 40.45 12.63
CA ASP A 220 -9.96 41.90 12.39
C ASP A 220 -10.39 42.21 10.95
N LEU A 221 -9.89 41.45 9.98
CA LEU A 221 -10.26 41.61 8.57
C LEU A 221 -11.67 41.09 8.29
N MET A 222 -12.14 40.07 9.03
CA MET A 222 -13.50 39.60 8.97
C MET A 222 -14.49 40.67 9.48
N MET A 223 -14.21 41.32 10.60
CA MET A 223 -15.03 42.42 11.11
C MET A 223 -15.09 43.58 10.11
N LYS A 224 -13.95 44.00 9.56
CA LYS A 224 -13.89 45.04 8.52
C LYS A 224 -14.74 44.69 7.30
N TYR A 225 -14.70 43.41 6.85
CA TYR A 225 -15.48 42.94 5.71
C TYR A 225 -16.98 42.92 5.99
N LEU A 226 -17.39 42.48 7.21
CA LEU A 226 -18.79 42.40 7.62
C LEU A 226 -19.45 43.76 7.87
N ASP A 227 -18.70 44.73 8.39
CA ASP A 227 -19.20 46.09 8.62
C ASP A 227 -19.56 46.81 7.31
N GLY A 228 -19.08 46.33 6.16
CA GLY A 228 -19.47 46.79 4.83
C GLY A 228 -19.03 48.23 4.46
N GLU A 229 -18.29 48.90 5.35
CA GLU A 229 -17.83 50.28 5.10
C GLU A 229 -16.66 50.36 4.11
N GLU A 230 -15.83 49.27 4.06
CA GLU A 230 -14.68 49.20 3.13
C GLU A 230 -14.56 47.79 2.54
N GLN A 231 -14.35 47.67 1.24
CA GLN A 231 -13.98 46.42 0.61
C GLN A 231 -12.55 46.02 0.98
N LEU A 232 -12.29 44.71 1.07
CA LEU A 232 -10.93 44.20 1.27
C LEU A 232 -10.03 44.64 0.12
N THR A 233 -8.89 45.22 0.46
CA THR A 233 -7.87 45.54 -0.53
C THR A 233 -7.26 44.26 -1.12
N GLN A 234 -6.68 44.34 -2.31
CA GLN A 234 -5.99 43.21 -2.93
C GLN A 234 -4.95 42.56 -1.98
N LYS A 235 -4.18 43.40 -1.29
CA LYS A 235 -3.15 42.93 -0.34
C LYS A 235 -3.73 42.22 0.87
N GLU A 236 -4.82 42.71 1.42
CA GLU A 236 -5.52 42.07 2.54
C GLU A 236 -6.10 40.72 2.12
N LEU A 237 -6.71 40.65 0.93
CA LEU A 237 -7.23 39.40 0.40
C LEU A 237 -6.12 38.36 0.16
N GLU A 238 -4.96 38.77 -0.36
CA GLU A 238 -3.79 37.90 -0.53
C GLU A 238 -3.24 37.38 0.80
N GLN A 239 -3.23 38.20 1.87
CA GLN A 239 -2.85 37.78 3.21
C GLN A 239 -3.87 36.80 3.84
N LEU A 240 -5.16 37.06 3.62
CA LEU A 240 -6.22 36.14 4.07
C LEU A 240 -6.14 34.80 3.36
N LEU A 241 -5.86 34.79 2.06
CA LEU A 241 -5.77 33.57 1.26
C LEU A 241 -4.64 32.68 1.76
N ASP A 242 -3.44 33.23 1.98
CA ASP A 242 -2.28 32.50 2.51
C ASP A 242 -2.62 31.85 3.87
N LYS A 243 -3.19 32.63 4.81
CA LYS A 243 -3.62 32.14 6.12
C LYS A 243 -4.71 31.07 6.01
N ALA A 244 -5.76 31.34 5.20
CA ALA A 244 -6.92 30.46 5.07
C ALA A 244 -6.53 29.08 4.50
N ILE A 245 -5.60 29.05 3.55
CA ILE A 245 -5.06 27.81 2.97
C ILE A 245 -4.24 27.05 4.03
N ALA A 246 -3.32 27.75 4.71
CA ALA A 246 -2.44 27.12 5.72
C ALA A 246 -3.22 26.59 6.94
N GLN A 247 -4.36 27.18 7.27
CA GLN A 247 -5.24 26.75 8.37
C GLN A 247 -6.34 25.77 7.92
N GLU A 248 -6.35 25.37 6.65
CA GLU A 248 -7.37 24.52 6.03
C GLU A 248 -8.83 25.07 6.16
N ILE A 249 -8.99 26.35 6.35
CA ILE A 249 -10.30 27.04 6.33
C ILE A 249 -10.82 27.11 4.90
N PHE A 250 -9.93 27.35 3.95
CA PHE A 250 -10.21 27.47 2.54
C PHE A 250 -9.45 26.46 1.69
N ILE A 251 -10.14 25.82 0.75
CA ILE A 251 -9.55 24.87 -0.20
C ILE A 251 -9.67 25.47 -1.60
N PRO A 252 -8.57 25.96 -2.20
CA PRO A 252 -8.60 26.61 -3.49
C PRO A 252 -8.88 25.63 -4.63
N VAL A 253 -9.77 26.03 -5.53
CA VAL A 253 -10.09 25.29 -6.75
C VAL A 253 -9.62 26.08 -7.96
N PHE A 254 -8.78 25.44 -8.76
CA PHE A 254 -8.27 25.93 -10.03
C PHE A 254 -8.90 25.15 -11.19
N VAL A 255 -8.97 25.76 -12.37
CA VAL A 255 -9.45 25.10 -13.57
C VAL A 255 -8.53 25.38 -14.74
N GLY A 256 -8.40 24.39 -15.63
CA GLY A 256 -7.58 24.54 -16.82
C GLY A 256 -7.58 23.31 -17.73
N SER A 257 -6.69 23.35 -18.70
CA SER A 257 -6.39 22.21 -19.55
C SER A 257 -4.88 22.05 -19.69
N THR A 258 -4.40 20.87 -19.32
CA THR A 258 -3.00 20.51 -19.46
C THR A 258 -2.57 20.37 -20.91
N ILE A 259 -3.47 19.94 -21.79
CA ILE A 259 -3.18 19.70 -23.21
C ILE A 259 -2.88 21.02 -23.93
N ILE A 260 -3.74 22.01 -23.76
CA ILE A 260 -3.59 23.35 -24.38
C ILE A 260 -2.89 24.35 -23.44
N LYS A 261 -2.45 23.90 -22.26
CA LYS A 261 -1.66 24.65 -21.26
C LYS A 261 -2.37 25.89 -20.67
N GLN A 262 -3.69 25.96 -20.80
CA GLN A 262 -4.49 27.03 -20.20
C GLN A 262 -4.62 26.90 -18.70
N GLY A 263 -4.42 28.00 -17.96
CA GLY A 263 -4.52 28.07 -16.52
C GLY A 263 -3.25 27.65 -15.75
N ILE A 264 -2.23 27.07 -16.41
CA ILE A 264 -1.04 26.51 -15.76
C ILE A 264 -0.12 27.58 -15.18
N LYS A 265 0.15 28.66 -15.92
CA LYS A 265 1.07 29.70 -15.47
C LYS A 265 0.52 30.50 -14.28
N GLY A 266 -0.78 30.81 -14.30
CA GLY A 266 -1.46 31.41 -13.15
C GLY A 266 -1.43 30.50 -11.92
N LEU A 267 -1.68 29.21 -12.09
CA LEU A 267 -1.55 28.21 -11.04
C LEU A 267 -0.14 28.24 -10.41
N MET A 268 0.92 28.27 -11.23
CA MET A 268 2.30 28.34 -10.73
C MET A 268 2.60 29.63 -9.96
N GLU A 269 2.00 30.76 -10.37
CA GLU A 269 2.10 32.02 -9.64
C GLU A 269 1.46 31.93 -8.25
N ASP A 270 0.27 31.34 -8.18
CA ASP A 270 -0.47 31.18 -6.94
C ASP A 270 0.18 30.14 -6.01
N ILE A 271 0.73 29.05 -6.55
CA ILE A 271 1.55 28.10 -5.80
C ILE A 271 2.73 28.79 -5.11
N ALA A 272 3.49 29.60 -5.86
CA ALA A 272 4.63 30.30 -5.32
C ALA A 272 4.24 31.30 -4.21
N SER A 273 3.11 32.00 -4.41
CA SER A 273 2.70 33.11 -3.54
C SER A 273 1.92 32.69 -2.30
N TYR A 274 1.01 31.70 -2.42
CA TYR A 274 0.01 31.44 -1.38
C TYR A 274 0.01 30.00 -0.84
N PHE A 275 0.73 29.06 -1.45
CA PHE A 275 0.76 27.71 -0.91
C PHE A 275 1.68 27.61 0.30
N PRO A 276 1.36 26.76 1.28
CA PRO A 276 2.14 26.66 2.49
C PRO A 276 3.58 26.22 2.19
N HIS A 277 4.52 26.87 2.84
CA HIS A 277 5.90 26.44 2.88
C HIS A 277 6.12 25.48 4.06
N PRO A 278 7.22 24.69 4.10
CA PRO A 278 7.41 23.64 5.09
C PRO A 278 7.30 24.08 6.57
N ARG A 279 7.61 25.34 6.89
CA ARG A 279 7.42 25.89 8.25
C ARG A 279 5.97 26.22 8.60
N ALA A 280 5.15 26.52 7.59
CA ALA A 280 3.74 26.86 7.81
C ALA A 280 2.87 25.62 8.00
N HIS A 281 3.35 24.44 7.62
CA HIS A 281 2.72 23.17 7.90
C HIS A 281 2.86 22.82 9.38
N GLY A 282 1.91 22.08 9.93
CA GLY A 282 1.97 21.59 11.31
C GLY A 282 3.19 20.70 11.60
N PRO A 283 3.35 20.25 12.85
CA PRO A 283 4.48 19.42 13.24
C PRO A 283 4.42 18.01 12.67
N PHE A 284 5.56 17.39 12.52
CA PHE A 284 5.66 15.93 12.42
C PHE A 284 5.52 15.32 13.81
N TYR A 285 4.68 14.32 13.95
CA TYR A 285 4.55 13.57 15.21
C TYR A 285 5.65 12.53 15.30
N LEU A 286 6.32 12.49 16.46
CA LEU A 286 7.37 11.52 16.73
C LEU A 286 6.80 10.31 17.48
N ALA A 287 7.43 9.15 17.32
CA ALA A 287 7.06 7.91 18.00
C ALA A 287 7.01 8.01 19.54
N ASN A 288 7.73 8.98 20.12
CA ASN A 288 7.71 9.28 21.56
C ASN A 288 6.59 10.26 21.99
N GLY A 289 5.70 10.66 21.07
CA GLY A 289 4.60 11.60 21.31
C GLY A 289 4.98 13.08 21.27
N ASN A 290 6.23 13.42 20.99
CA ASN A 290 6.67 14.80 20.80
C ASN A 290 6.35 15.30 19.39
N GLU A 291 6.44 16.62 19.23
CA GLU A 291 6.26 17.31 17.95
C GLU A 291 7.60 17.82 17.42
N LEU A 292 7.83 17.68 16.12
CA LEU A 292 8.98 18.23 15.41
C LEU A 292 8.51 19.21 14.34
N TYR A 293 8.83 20.48 14.53
CA TYR A 293 8.62 21.53 13.53
C TYR A 293 9.79 21.63 12.57
N VAL A 294 9.51 21.94 11.31
CA VAL A 294 10.55 22.15 10.31
C VAL A 294 11.37 23.39 10.66
N ASP A 295 12.66 23.22 10.98
CA ASP A 295 13.56 24.28 11.40
C ASP A 295 14.96 24.13 10.79
N GLU A 296 15.48 25.20 10.15
CA GLU A 296 16.82 25.24 9.57
C GLU A 296 17.95 25.22 10.61
N THR A 297 17.65 25.57 11.88
CA THR A 297 18.63 25.68 12.95
C THR A 297 18.73 24.48 13.87
N GLY A 298 17.81 23.54 13.71
CA GLY A 298 17.73 22.33 14.52
C GLY A 298 18.78 21.28 14.19
N GLU A 299 18.72 20.16 14.89
CA GLU A 299 19.55 18.99 14.62
C GLU A 299 19.25 18.44 13.21
N PRO A 300 20.31 18.13 12.40
CA PRO A 300 20.13 17.51 11.10
C PRO A 300 19.29 16.21 11.17
N ALA A 301 18.14 16.24 10.52
CA ALA A 301 17.23 15.08 10.47
C ALA A 301 16.49 15.01 9.13
N GLY A 302 16.20 13.79 8.69
CA GLY A 302 15.46 13.53 7.46
C GLY A 302 14.58 12.30 7.56
N PHE A 303 13.40 12.37 6.95
CA PHE A 303 12.44 11.29 6.85
C PHE A 303 12.50 10.64 5.46
N VAL A 304 12.62 9.32 5.42
CA VAL A 304 12.73 8.53 4.20
C VAL A 304 11.33 8.11 3.75
N PHE A 305 10.76 8.83 2.82
CA PHE A 305 9.40 8.52 2.34
C PHE A 305 9.36 7.49 1.21
N LYS A 306 10.51 7.26 0.52
CA LYS A 306 10.59 6.29 -0.58
C LYS A 306 11.99 5.71 -0.70
N THR A 307 12.07 4.43 -1.06
CA THR A 307 13.30 3.75 -1.46
C THR A 307 13.12 3.08 -2.82
N LEU A 308 14.14 3.16 -3.68
CA LEU A 308 14.21 2.48 -4.96
C LEU A 308 15.46 1.62 -5.05
N SER A 309 15.42 0.58 -5.88
CA SER A 309 16.61 -0.17 -6.30
C SER A 309 16.89 0.10 -7.77
N ASP A 310 17.91 0.90 -8.04
CA ASP A 310 18.38 1.13 -9.39
C ASP A 310 19.48 0.11 -9.76
N PRO A 311 19.44 -0.51 -10.95
CA PRO A 311 20.44 -1.52 -11.36
C PRO A 311 21.87 -1.00 -11.39
N TYR A 312 22.10 0.29 -11.62
CA TYR A 312 23.41 0.92 -11.79
C TYR A 312 23.89 1.66 -10.55
N VAL A 313 23.00 2.38 -9.91
CA VAL A 313 23.31 3.23 -8.73
C VAL A 313 23.16 2.44 -7.43
N GLY A 314 22.36 1.39 -7.41
CA GLY A 314 21.98 0.62 -6.23
C GLY A 314 20.77 1.22 -5.52
N ARG A 315 20.67 1.03 -4.20
CA ARG A 315 19.56 1.57 -3.40
C ARG A 315 19.63 3.10 -3.34
N MET A 316 18.52 3.76 -3.62
CA MET A 316 18.32 5.19 -3.57
C MET A 316 17.24 5.51 -2.54
N SER A 317 17.53 6.39 -1.59
CA SER A 317 16.61 6.81 -0.54
C SER A 317 16.16 8.25 -0.78
N PHE A 318 14.85 8.45 -0.91
CA PHE A 318 14.22 9.76 -1.08
C PHE A 318 13.89 10.31 0.29
N ILE A 319 14.45 11.48 0.61
CA ILE A 319 14.47 12.01 1.96
C ILE A 319 13.86 13.42 1.97
N LYS A 320 12.86 13.63 2.81
CA LYS A 320 12.39 14.94 3.25
C LYS A 320 13.30 15.41 4.37
N VAL A 321 13.97 16.54 4.21
CA VAL A 321 14.78 17.14 5.27
C VAL A 321 13.84 17.79 6.27
N LEU A 322 13.82 17.29 7.51
CA LEU A 322 12.91 17.76 8.55
C LEU A 322 13.49 18.92 9.35
N SER A 323 14.79 18.84 9.67
CA SER A 323 15.46 19.80 10.54
C SER A 323 16.91 19.97 10.15
N GLY A 324 17.47 21.14 10.42
CA GLY A 324 18.85 21.49 10.13
C GLY A 324 19.16 21.55 8.64
N TYR A 325 20.29 20.99 8.27
CA TYR A 325 20.74 20.86 6.88
C TYR A 325 21.49 19.54 6.69
N LEU A 326 21.46 19.00 5.47
CA LEU A 326 22.18 17.81 5.09
C LEU A 326 23.24 18.14 4.04
N GLU A 327 24.44 17.57 4.20
CA GLU A 327 25.58 17.73 3.29
C GLU A 327 26.26 16.40 2.99
N PRO A 328 26.90 16.24 1.82
CA PRO A 328 27.70 15.08 1.53
C PRO A 328 28.81 14.87 2.57
N GLY A 329 28.99 13.64 3.00
CA GLY A 329 29.98 13.25 4.00
C GLY A 329 29.46 13.18 5.43
N MET A 330 28.27 13.73 5.73
CA MET A 330 27.64 13.58 7.04
C MET A 330 27.31 12.12 7.33
N GLU A 331 27.38 11.75 8.60
CA GLU A 331 26.91 10.47 9.12
C GLU A 331 25.68 10.70 9.98
N LEU A 332 24.57 10.07 9.65
CA LEU A 332 23.32 10.09 10.39
C LEU A 332 23.02 8.70 10.94
N ALA A 333 22.46 8.63 12.13
CA ALA A 333 22.00 7.40 12.72
C ALA A 333 20.54 7.13 12.31
N ASN A 334 20.26 5.90 11.91
CA ASN A 334 18.91 5.43 11.62
C ASN A 334 18.18 5.13 12.93
N ALA A 335 17.03 5.78 13.16
CA ALA A 335 16.31 5.66 14.43
C ALA A 335 15.85 4.22 14.72
N ARG A 336 15.41 3.46 13.70
CA ARG A 336 14.97 2.06 13.82
C ARG A 336 16.13 1.11 14.13
N SER A 337 17.20 1.14 13.34
CA SER A 337 18.28 0.15 13.42
C SER A 337 19.47 0.58 14.29
N LYS A 338 19.51 1.85 14.68
CA LYS A 338 20.61 2.50 15.42
C LYS A 338 21.96 2.44 14.69
N LYS A 339 21.98 2.07 13.42
CA LYS A 339 23.19 2.05 12.59
C LYS A 339 23.42 3.42 11.98
N LYS A 340 24.69 3.76 11.79
CA LYS A 340 25.11 4.98 11.10
C LYS A 340 25.18 4.77 9.60
N GLU A 341 24.60 5.70 8.86
CA GLU A 341 24.61 5.77 7.41
C GLU A 341 25.34 7.04 6.97
N ARG A 342 26.21 6.92 5.99
CA ARG A 342 26.96 8.05 5.46
C ARG A 342 26.29 8.58 4.20
N LEU A 343 26.01 9.88 4.18
CA LEU A 343 25.50 10.58 3.00
C LEU A 343 26.63 10.77 1.98
N SER A 344 26.75 9.85 1.02
CA SER A 344 27.86 9.86 0.05
C SER A 344 27.72 11.01 -0.96
N HIS A 345 26.54 11.18 -1.53
CA HIS A 345 26.14 12.23 -2.46
C HIS A 345 24.73 12.66 -2.14
N LEU A 346 24.39 13.90 -2.49
CA LEU A 346 23.02 14.38 -2.45
C LEU A 346 22.59 14.73 -3.87
N TYR A 347 21.43 14.20 -4.27
CA TYR A 347 20.80 14.50 -5.56
C TYR A 347 19.44 15.15 -5.37
N VAL A 348 19.06 15.97 -6.33
CA VAL A 348 17.68 16.32 -6.62
C VAL A 348 17.34 15.59 -7.93
N MET A 349 16.27 14.82 -7.94
CA MET A 349 15.87 14.07 -9.12
C MET A 349 14.93 14.87 -10.01
N MET A 350 15.10 14.81 -11.32
CA MET A 350 14.12 15.20 -12.31
C MET A 350 13.74 13.94 -13.11
N GLY A 351 12.65 13.30 -12.70
CA GLY A 351 12.35 11.95 -13.16
C GLY A 351 13.55 11.03 -12.94
N LYS A 352 14.12 10.50 -14.03
CA LYS A 352 15.30 9.61 -13.99
C LYS A 352 16.63 10.34 -13.76
N GLU A 353 16.70 11.64 -14.05
CA GLU A 353 17.97 12.35 -14.08
C GLU A 353 18.39 12.88 -12.70
N PRO A 354 19.52 12.42 -12.12
CA PRO A 354 20.06 12.95 -10.89
C PRO A 354 20.84 14.26 -11.15
N MET A 355 20.57 15.26 -10.35
CA MET A 355 21.32 16.52 -10.32
C MET A 355 22.02 16.69 -8.98
N ASP A 356 23.36 16.81 -8.97
CA ASP A 356 24.14 16.99 -7.75
C ASP A 356 23.80 18.29 -7.04
N VAL A 357 23.62 18.21 -5.72
CA VAL A 357 23.47 19.38 -4.85
C VAL A 357 24.50 19.33 -3.73
N LYS A 358 24.97 20.52 -3.30
CA LYS A 358 26.00 20.63 -2.28
C LYS A 358 25.45 20.52 -0.86
N SER A 359 24.23 20.95 -0.65
CA SER A 359 23.53 20.87 0.62
C SER A 359 22.03 20.96 0.40
N ALA A 360 21.23 20.49 1.35
CA ALA A 360 19.79 20.64 1.40
C ALA A 360 19.40 21.13 2.79
N LYS A 361 18.49 22.08 2.86
CA LYS A 361 17.96 22.65 4.10
C LYS A 361 16.66 21.99 4.50
N ALA A 362 16.27 22.18 5.76
CA ALA A 362 14.96 21.77 6.27
C ALA A 362 13.84 22.20 5.32
N GLY A 363 12.93 21.28 5.04
CA GLY A 363 11.83 21.45 4.09
C GLY A 363 12.13 20.97 2.68
N ASP A 364 13.37 20.77 2.26
CA ASP A 364 13.70 20.33 0.91
C ASP A 364 13.62 18.81 0.76
N ILE A 365 13.55 18.34 -0.47
CA ILE A 365 13.53 16.91 -0.84
C ILE A 365 14.79 16.58 -1.62
N ILE A 366 15.49 15.53 -1.17
CA ILE A 366 16.71 15.02 -1.79
C ILE A 366 16.67 13.51 -1.94
N VAL A 367 17.64 13.02 -2.70
CA VAL A 367 17.87 11.58 -2.88
C VAL A 367 19.32 11.26 -2.52
N VAL A 368 19.49 10.23 -1.71
CA VAL A 368 20.80 9.74 -1.27
C VAL A 368 21.00 8.31 -1.79
N PRO A 369 22.08 8.06 -2.55
CA PRO A 369 22.37 6.72 -3.05
C PRO A 369 23.14 5.87 -2.03
N LYS A 370 23.03 4.54 -2.19
CA LYS A 370 23.83 3.53 -1.49
C LYS A 370 23.64 3.45 0.02
N MET A 371 22.46 3.78 0.50
CA MET A 371 22.08 3.60 1.90
C MET A 371 21.59 2.16 2.11
N ASN A 372 22.42 1.32 2.73
CA ASN A 372 22.22 -0.14 2.71
C ASN A 372 21.19 -0.62 3.74
N ASP A 373 21.09 0.05 4.89
CA ASP A 373 20.20 -0.35 6.00
C ASP A 373 18.87 0.45 6.01
N THR A 374 18.84 1.57 5.29
CA THR A 374 17.71 2.50 5.26
C THR A 374 16.56 1.96 4.42
N LYS A 375 15.33 2.07 4.95
CA LYS A 375 14.06 1.65 4.34
C LYS A 375 13.06 2.81 4.30
N THR A 376 12.03 2.65 3.50
CA THR A 376 10.88 3.56 3.51
C THR A 376 10.24 3.59 4.91
N GLY A 377 9.96 4.79 5.42
CA GLY A 377 9.46 5.04 6.77
C GLY A 377 10.55 5.30 7.82
N ASP A 378 11.83 5.08 7.53
CA ASP A 378 12.92 5.34 8.47
C ASP A 378 13.14 6.84 8.65
N THR A 379 13.54 7.22 9.87
CA THR A 379 14.06 8.56 10.17
C THR A 379 15.55 8.48 10.45
N LEU A 380 16.28 9.41 9.88
CA LEU A 380 17.72 9.56 10.03
C LEU A 380 18.01 10.87 10.75
N SER A 381 18.79 10.86 11.82
CA SER A 381 19.21 12.08 12.52
C SER A 381 20.63 11.97 13.05
N LEU A 382 21.22 13.08 13.44
CA LEU A 382 22.59 13.08 13.97
C LEU A 382 22.68 12.27 15.27
N SER A 383 21.71 12.44 16.18
CA SER A 383 21.60 11.69 17.44
C SER A 383 21.09 10.26 17.27
N GLY A 384 20.21 10.02 16.28
CA GLY A 384 19.43 8.78 16.13
C GLY A 384 18.22 8.69 17.06
N ASP A 385 17.83 9.78 17.72
CA ASP A 385 16.73 9.82 18.69
C ASP A 385 15.43 10.42 18.10
N ILE A 386 15.54 11.08 16.94
CA ILE A 386 14.38 11.57 16.20
C ILE A 386 13.80 10.44 15.38
N GLU A 387 12.59 10.00 15.70
CA GLU A 387 11.85 8.97 14.99
C GLU A 387 10.45 9.50 14.69
N VAL A 388 10.19 9.81 13.43
CA VAL A 388 8.85 10.18 12.96
C VAL A 388 7.96 8.95 13.02
N ASP A 389 6.74 9.11 13.50
CA ASP A 389 5.74 8.05 13.47
C ASP A 389 5.20 7.90 12.04
N PRO A 390 5.63 6.88 11.30
CA PRO A 390 5.17 6.71 9.91
C PRO A 390 3.72 6.26 9.92
N LEU A 391 2.94 6.81 8.98
CA LEU A 391 1.59 6.31 8.76
C LEU A 391 1.64 4.83 8.35
N PRO A 392 0.68 4.01 8.81
CA PRO A 392 0.65 2.61 8.46
C PRO A 392 0.47 2.44 6.94
N SER A 393 1.36 1.67 6.33
CA SER A 393 1.22 1.28 4.93
C SER A 393 -0.03 0.40 4.75
N PRO A 394 -0.72 0.49 3.61
CA PRO A 394 -1.81 -0.42 3.30
C PRO A 394 -1.37 -1.88 3.39
N ILE A 395 -2.17 -2.71 4.05
CA ILE A 395 -1.85 -4.13 4.22
C ILE A 395 -2.08 -4.86 2.88
N PRO A 396 -1.06 -5.52 2.32
CA PRO A 396 -1.25 -6.33 1.12
C PRO A 396 -2.04 -7.60 1.45
N LEU A 397 -3.16 -7.81 0.77
CA LEU A 397 -4.10 -8.91 1.05
C LEU A 397 -4.29 -9.87 -0.12
N TYR A 398 -3.62 -9.64 -1.26
CA TYR A 398 -3.71 -10.50 -2.44
C TYR A 398 -2.52 -11.48 -2.48
N PRO A 399 -2.71 -12.76 -2.06
CA PRO A 399 -1.64 -13.73 -1.99
C PRO A 399 -1.39 -14.37 -3.36
N ILE A 400 -0.13 -14.50 -3.72
CA ILE A 400 0.34 -15.28 -4.87
C ILE A 400 1.48 -16.20 -4.46
N ALA A 401 1.64 -17.28 -5.19
CA ALA A 401 2.82 -18.11 -5.09
C ALA A 401 3.49 -18.21 -6.47
N LEU A 402 4.81 -18.20 -6.48
CA LEU A 402 5.64 -18.22 -7.68
C LEU A 402 6.59 -19.40 -7.65
N GLU A 403 6.77 -20.03 -8.80
CA GLU A 403 7.81 -21.02 -9.04
C GLU A 403 8.64 -20.60 -10.26
N ALA A 404 9.96 -20.72 -10.17
CA ALA A 404 10.83 -20.47 -11.30
C ALA A 404 10.66 -21.58 -12.35
N GLU A 405 10.63 -21.24 -13.64
CA GLU A 405 10.58 -22.25 -14.70
C GLU A 405 11.80 -23.19 -14.65
N ASN A 406 12.94 -22.67 -14.26
CA ASN A 406 14.15 -23.44 -14.05
C ASN A 406 14.47 -23.57 -12.56
N LYS A 407 14.47 -24.78 -12.01
CA LYS A 407 14.81 -25.04 -10.61
C LYS A 407 16.12 -24.44 -10.11
N LYS A 408 17.07 -24.19 -11.01
CA LYS A 408 18.37 -23.55 -10.67
C LYS A 408 18.21 -22.07 -10.31
N ASP A 409 17.11 -21.45 -10.71
CA ASP A 409 16.85 -20.03 -10.47
C ASP A 409 15.96 -19.78 -9.23
N GLU A 410 15.53 -20.86 -8.52
CA GLU A 410 14.67 -20.77 -7.34
C GLU A 410 15.29 -19.92 -6.21
N ASP A 411 16.58 -20.11 -5.92
CA ASP A 411 17.29 -19.31 -4.90
C ASP A 411 17.41 -17.84 -5.31
N LYS A 412 17.57 -17.57 -6.61
CA LYS A 412 17.63 -16.20 -7.15
C LYS A 412 16.23 -15.55 -7.10
N LEU A 413 15.17 -16.31 -7.38
CA LEU A 413 13.80 -15.87 -7.24
C LEU A 413 13.52 -15.42 -5.80
N GLY A 414 13.82 -16.27 -4.81
CA GLY A 414 13.68 -15.94 -3.40
C GLY A 414 14.48 -14.70 -2.98
N THR A 415 15.71 -14.55 -3.50
CA THR A 415 16.56 -13.38 -3.24
C THR A 415 15.96 -12.11 -3.84
N PHE A 416 15.44 -12.18 -5.06
CA PHE A 416 14.79 -11.05 -5.72
C PHE A 416 13.54 -10.61 -4.96
N LEU A 417 12.65 -11.54 -4.63
CA LEU A 417 11.42 -11.26 -3.88
C LEU A 417 11.71 -10.63 -2.51
N SER A 418 12.72 -11.13 -1.80
CA SER A 418 13.15 -10.56 -0.52
C SER A 418 13.63 -9.11 -0.68
N LYS A 419 14.40 -8.81 -1.72
CA LYS A 419 14.85 -7.43 -2.02
C LYS A 419 13.68 -6.51 -2.38
N GLN A 420 12.69 -7.01 -3.14
CA GLN A 420 11.50 -6.22 -3.47
C GLN A 420 10.70 -5.90 -2.20
N ALA A 421 10.50 -6.88 -1.31
CA ALA A 421 9.80 -6.66 -0.04
C ALA A 421 10.54 -5.73 0.94
N GLU A 422 11.85 -5.52 0.77
CA GLU A 422 12.60 -4.54 1.57
C GLU A 422 12.37 -3.09 1.13
N ILE A 423 12.05 -2.87 -0.15
CA ILE A 423 11.87 -1.52 -0.73
C ILE A 423 10.40 -1.14 -0.85
N ASP A 424 9.51 -2.11 -0.99
CA ASP A 424 8.07 -1.90 -1.11
C ASP A 424 7.33 -2.43 0.13
N PRO A 425 6.85 -1.56 1.03
CA PRO A 425 6.14 -1.97 2.23
C PRO A 425 4.78 -2.63 1.93
N THR A 426 4.25 -2.48 0.71
CA THR A 426 3.02 -3.14 0.25
C THR A 426 3.25 -4.49 -0.40
N LEU A 427 4.48 -5.02 -0.29
CA LEU A 427 4.85 -6.36 -0.69
C LEU A 427 5.33 -7.15 0.51
N ARG A 428 4.61 -8.20 0.91
CA ARG A 428 4.95 -9.00 2.08
C ARG A 428 5.23 -10.44 1.69
N LEU A 429 6.38 -10.95 2.12
CA LEU A 429 6.83 -12.30 1.84
C LEU A 429 6.70 -13.18 3.07
N ILE A 430 5.97 -14.29 2.96
CA ILE A 430 5.78 -15.26 4.03
C ILE A 430 6.14 -16.65 3.53
N ARG A 431 6.97 -17.37 4.28
CA ARG A 431 7.21 -18.79 4.06
C ARG A 431 6.38 -19.61 5.02
N TYR A 432 5.44 -20.36 4.49
CA TYR A 432 4.63 -21.28 5.28
C TYR A 432 5.39 -22.61 5.44
N GLU A 433 5.72 -22.97 6.66
CA GLU A 433 6.45 -24.20 6.95
C GLU A 433 5.62 -25.45 6.66
N GLU A 434 4.32 -25.42 6.98
CA GLU A 434 3.39 -26.54 6.77
C GLU A 434 3.23 -26.92 5.30
N THR A 435 3.17 -25.94 4.41
CA THR A 435 2.98 -26.14 2.97
C THR A 435 4.28 -26.12 2.17
N HIS A 436 5.40 -25.80 2.83
CA HIS A 436 6.71 -25.58 2.20
C HIS A 436 6.66 -24.60 1.02
N GLN A 437 5.74 -23.64 1.06
CA GLN A 437 5.52 -22.68 -0.01
C GLN A 437 5.86 -21.25 0.45
N GLN A 438 6.52 -20.52 -0.43
CA GLN A 438 6.72 -19.09 -0.25
C GLN A 438 5.57 -18.34 -0.90
N VAL A 439 4.84 -17.55 -0.13
CA VAL A 439 3.70 -16.75 -0.58
C VAL A 439 4.05 -15.29 -0.52
N VAL A 440 3.78 -14.59 -1.61
CA VAL A 440 3.95 -13.14 -1.74
C VAL A 440 2.56 -12.51 -1.65
N PHE A 441 2.36 -11.65 -0.68
CA PHE A 441 1.15 -10.83 -0.59
C PHE A 441 1.40 -9.51 -1.32
N THR A 442 0.48 -9.13 -2.17
CA THR A 442 0.50 -7.93 -3.00
C THR A 442 -0.79 -7.14 -2.83
N MET A 443 -0.89 -5.97 -3.46
CA MET A 443 -2.10 -5.15 -3.41
C MET A 443 -3.17 -5.56 -4.42
N GLY A 444 -2.80 -6.29 -5.47
CA GLY A 444 -3.73 -6.73 -6.51
C GLY A 444 -3.04 -7.22 -7.78
N ASP A 445 -3.87 -7.52 -8.80
CA ASP A 445 -3.42 -8.12 -10.07
C ASP A 445 -2.36 -7.25 -10.79
N MET A 446 -2.54 -5.93 -10.79
CA MET A 446 -1.61 -5.01 -11.45
C MET A 446 -0.24 -5.04 -10.78
N HIS A 447 -0.22 -5.08 -9.44
CA HIS A 447 1.02 -5.20 -8.67
C HIS A 447 1.76 -6.51 -8.99
N VAL A 448 1.02 -7.63 -9.15
CA VAL A 448 1.58 -8.94 -9.57
C VAL A 448 2.20 -8.84 -10.94
N ASP A 449 1.50 -8.28 -11.91
CA ASP A 449 1.99 -8.14 -13.29
C ASP A 449 3.28 -7.33 -13.36
N VAL A 450 3.35 -6.22 -12.61
CA VAL A 450 4.55 -5.39 -12.52
C VAL A 450 5.71 -6.16 -11.87
N LEU A 451 5.43 -6.92 -10.81
CA LEU A 451 6.43 -7.75 -10.12
C LEU A 451 7.03 -8.82 -11.06
N LEU A 452 6.18 -9.52 -11.82
CA LEU A 452 6.61 -10.53 -12.78
C LEU A 452 7.46 -9.94 -13.90
N ASN A 453 7.07 -8.78 -14.43
CA ASN A 453 7.85 -8.10 -15.47
C ASN A 453 9.19 -7.59 -14.94
N LYS A 454 9.23 -7.03 -13.74
CA LYS A 454 10.50 -6.65 -13.08
C LYS A 454 11.40 -7.88 -12.85
N LEU A 455 10.84 -9.01 -12.43
CA LEU A 455 11.57 -10.26 -12.27
C LEU A 455 12.21 -10.68 -13.60
N LYS A 456 11.43 -10.67 -14.69
CA LYS A 456 11.92 -11.01 -16.03
C LYS A 456 12.96 -10.02 -16.57
N ASN A 457 12.68 -8.71 -16.43
CA ASN A 457 13.51 -7.68 -17.05
C ASN A 457 14.79 -7.38 -16.26
N GLN A 458 14.72 -7.35 -14.92
CA GLN A 458 15.84 -6.99 -14.06
C GLN A 458 16.65 -8.20 -13.61
N ALA A 459 15.98 -9.27 -13.16
CA ALA A 459 16.65 -10.46 -12.66
C ALA A 459 16.92 -11.52 -13.75
N LYS A 460 16.31 -11.38 -14.94
CA LYS A 460 16.36 -12.35 -16.06
C LYS A 460 15.89 -13.74 -15.63
N ILE A 461 14.87 -13.80 -14.77
CA ILE A 461 14.23 -15.02 -14.27
C ILE A 461 12.83 -15.11 -14.87
N GLU A 462 12.51 -16.23 -15.48
CA GLU A 462 11.15 -16.57 -15.88
C GLU A 462 10.50 -17.39 -14.76
N ALA A 463 9.35 -16.94 -14.30
CA ALA A 463 8.56 -17.57 -13.26
C ALA A 463 7.08 -17.55 -13.64
N HIS A 464 6.32 -18.49 -13.11
CA HIS A 464 4.89 -18.59 -13.31
C HIS A 464 4.15 -18.67 -11.98
N LEU A 465 2.88 -18.25 -12.01
CA LEU A 465 2.00 -18.33 -10.86
C LEU A 465 1.58 -19.78 -10.63
N VAL A 466 1.67 -20.22 -9.40
CA VAL A 466 1.15 -21.51 -8.95
C VAL A 466 0.07 -21.29 -7.90
N PRO A 467 -0.87 -22.25 -7.72
CA PRO A 467 -1.89 -22.12 -6.69
C PRO A 467 -1.28 -21.97 -5.28
N VAL A 468 -1.81 -21.03 -4.50
CA VAL A 468 -1.47 -20.89 -3.09
C VAL A 468 -2.02 -22.12 -2.36
N ARG A 469 -1.15 -22.84 -1.68
CA ARG A 469 -1.51 -24.03 -0.92
C ARG A 469 -2.17 -23.63 0.39
N ILE A 470 -3.36 -24.15 0.63
CA ILE A 470 -4.09 -23.91 1.88
C ILE A 470 -3.51 -24.85 2.95
N PRO A 471 -3.22 -24.35 4.15
CA PRO A 471 -2.70 -25.16 5.25
C PRO A 471 -3.83 -25.98 5.91
N TYR A 472 -4.40 -26.96 5.14
CA TYR A 472 -5.35 -27.92 5.70
C TYR A 472 -4.66 -28.80 6.75
N ARG A 473 -5.46 -29.34 7.67
CA ARG A 473 -5.01 -30.31 8.68
C ARG A 473 -5.94 -31.51 8.68
N GLU A 474 -5.50 -32.59 9.32
CA GLU A 474 -6.33 -33.77 9.55
C GLU A 474 -6.46 -34.02 11.04
N THR A 475 -7.55 -34.67 11.44
CA THR A 475 -7.75 -35.14 12.82
C THR A 475 -8.65 -36.36 12.82
N ILE A 476 -8.91 -36.91 14.00
CA ILE A 476 -9.81 -38.04 14.17
C ILE A 476 -11.01 -37.64 15.02
N GLN A 477 -12.16 -38.33 14.82
CA GLN A 477 -13.38 -38.06 15.57
C GLN A 477 -13.72 -39.10 16.61
N LYS A 478 -13.15 -40.32 16.51
CA LYS A 478 -13.46 -41.48 17.39
C LYS A 478 -12.18 -42.05 17.98
N THR A 479 -12.34 -42.68 19.14
CA THR A 479 -11.28 -43.48 19.74
C THR A 479 -11.16 -44.82 19.01
N ALA A 480 -9.95 -45.22 18.67
CA ALA A 480 -9.65 -46.50 18.04
C ALA A 480 -8.35 -47.10 18.56
N GLU A 481 -8.28 -48.43 18.54
CA GLU A 481 -7.12 -49.19 18.93
C GLU A 481 -6.65 -50.08 17.78
N ALA A 482 -5.33 -50.16 17.56
CA ALA A 482 -4.79 -51.03 16.54
C ALA A 482 -3.37 -51.50 16.86
N GLU A 483 -3.08 -52.71 16.35
CA GLU A 483 -1.74 -53.31 16.35
C GLU A 483 -0.95 -52.86 15.13
N GLY A 484 0.32 -52.52 15.30
CA GLY A 484 1.28 -52.38 14.24
C GLY A 484 2.46 -53.33 14.44
N ARG A 485 2.63 -54.24 13.50
CA ARG A 485 3.67 -55.24 13.57
C ARG A 485 4.61 -55.17 12.36
N HIS A 486 5.89 -54.93 12.64
CA HIS A 486 6.95 -54.95 11.64
C HIS A 486 7.88 -56.14 11.86
N LYS A 487 7.91 -57.05 10.88
CA LYS A 487 8.82 -58.21 10.91
C LYS A 487 9.51 -58.35 9.56
N LYS A 488 10.84 -58.23 9.52
CA LYS A 488 11.65 -58.41 8.32
C LYS A 488 12.81 -59.36 8.62
N GLN A 489 12.91 -60.44 7.85
CA GLN A 489 13.91 -61.50 8.01
C GLN A 489 14.66 -61.78 6.70
N THR A 490 15.07 -60.80 5.92
CA THR A 490 15.77 -61.00 4.65
C THR A 490 17.17 -60.40 4.72
N GLY A 491 18.22 -61.25 4.62
CA GLY A 491 19.59 -60.90 4.24
C GLY A 491 20.35 -59.97 5.18
N GLY A 492 20.45 -60.29 6.48
CA GLY A 492 21.21 -59.54 7.48
C GLY A 492 20.58 -59.63 8.89
N SER A 493 20.82 -58.64 9.74
CA SER A 493 20.16 -58.56 11.06
C SER A 493 18.66 -58.42 10.88
N GLY A 494 17.86 -59.28 11.53
CA GLY A 494 16.40 -59.21 11.53
C GLY A 494 15.90 -57.89 12.10
N GLN A 495 14.68 -57.50 11.72
CA GLN A 495 13.97 -56.34 12.32
C GLN A 495 12.64 -56.81 12.87
N PHE A 496 12.39 -56.55 14.15
CA PHE A 496 11.14 -56.86 14.81
C PHE A 496 10.68 -55.69 15.68
N GLY A 497 9.46 -55.21 15.48
CA GLY A 497 8.77 -54.26 16.31
C GLY A 497 7.28 -54.55 16.31
N ASP A 498 6.66 -54.46 17.47
CA ASP A 498 5.24 -54.74 17.67
C ASP A 498 4.72 -53.85 18.79
N CYS A 499 3.72 -53.04 18.48
CA CYS A 499 3.10 -52.13 19.43
C CYS A 499 1.61 -51.98 19.18
N TRP A 500 0.85 -51.78 20.23
CA TRP A 500 -0.55 -51.46 20.22
C TRP A 500 -0.74 -49.97 20.60
N LEU A 501 -1.44 -49.25 19.78
CA LEU A 501 -1.76 -47.84 20.00
C LEU A 501 -3.26 -47.66 20.21
N ARG A 502 -3.62 -46.81 21.17
CA ARG A 502 -4.95 -46.23 21.32
C ARG A 502 -4.86 -44.75 20.91
N LEU A 503 -5.62 -44.38 19.93
CA LEU A 503 -5.78 -42.98 19.51
C LEU A 503 -7.12 -42.46 19.99
N SER A 504 -7.18 -41.25 20.51
CA SER A 504 -8.40 -40.55 20.85
C SER A 504 -8.33 -39.07 20.45
N PRO A 505 -9.48 -38.45 20.11
CA PRO A 505 -9.53 -37.01 19.83
C PRO A 505 -9.05 -36.19 21.05
N ASN A 506 -8.31 -35.08 20.78
CA ASN A 506 -7.82 -34.15 21.79
C ASN A 506 -8.00 -32.70 21.33
N PRO A 507 -9.24 -32.26 21.10
CA PRO A 507 -9.53 -30.98 20.41
C PRO A 507 -8.89 -29.78 21.10
N GLY A 508 -8.06 -29.02 20.36
CA GLY A 508 -7.42 -27.79 20.80
C GLY A 508 -6.21 -27.94 21.74
N GLU A 509 -5.91 -29.16 22.16
CA GLU A 509 -4.80 -29.45 23.08
C GLU A 509 -3.55 -30.02 22.36
N GLY A 510 -3.65 -30.18 21.04
CA GLY A 510 -2.57 -30.68 20.20
C GLY A 510 -2.28 -32.17 20.39
N TYR A 511 -1.02 -32.54 20.16
CA TYR A 511 -0.55 -33.93 20.29
C TYR A 511 -0.05 -34.25 21.70
N VAL A 512 -0.57 -35.33 22.29
CA VAL A 512 -0.13 -35.85 23.57
C VAL A 512 0.24 -37.31 23.42
N PHE A 513 1.37 -37.72 23.95
CA PHE A 513 1.81 -39.13 23.98
C PHE A 513 1.95 -39.66 25.40
N ALA A 514 1.41 -40.83 25.65
CA ALA A 514 1.55 -41.51 26.91
C ALA A 514 1.86 -43.02 26.73
N SER A 515 2.42 -43.63 27.76
CA SER A 515 2.69 -45.08 27.78
C SER A 515 2.02 -45.74 28.97
N GLU A 516 1.19 -46.73 28.70
CA GLU A 516 0.57 -47.62 29.70
C GLU A 516 1.16 -49.04 29.65
N VAL A 517 2.30 -49.24 28.96
CA VAL A 517 2.95 -50.55 28.83
C VAL A 517 3.41 -51.06 30.19
N VAL A 518 2.94 -52.27 30.57
CA VAL A 518 3.31 -52.94 31.80
C VAL A 518 4.15 -54.20 31.54
N GLY A 519 4.89 -54.66 32.54
CA GLY A 519 5.62 -55.93 32.50
C GLY A 519 6.82 -55.96 31.53
N GLY A 520 7.28 -54.80 31.03
CA GLY A 520 8.45 -54.73 30.14
C GLY A 520 8.20 -55.31 28.74
N ARG A 521 6.93 -55.43 28.30
CA ARG A 521 6.57 -55.92 26.98
C ARG A 521 7.20 -55.11 25.83
N ILE A 522 7.38 -53.82 26.04
CA ILE A 522 8.25 -52.98 25.22
C ILE A 522 9.33 -52.40 26.14
N PRO A 523 10.64 -52.57 25.81
CA PRO A 523 11.71 -51.97 26.58
C PRO A 523 11.57 -50.45 26.66
N LYS A 524 11.80 -49.86 27.85
CA LYS A 524 11.60 -48.42 28.11
C LYS A 524 12.38 -47.52 27.15
N ASN A 525 13.57 -47.97 26.73
CA ASN A 525 14.41 -47.23 25.79
C ASN A 525 13.85 -47.23 24.33
N LEU A 526 12.90 -48.12 24.00
CA LEU A 526 12.25 -48.18 22.66
C LEU A 526 10.90 -47.44 22.61
N ILE A 527 10.31 -47.07 23.77
CA ILE A 527 9.08 -46.27 23.82
C ILE A 527 9.24 -44.89 23.10
N PRO A 528 10.35 -44.14 23.24
CA PRO A 528 10.56 -42.91 22.47
C PRO A 528 10.61 -43.14 20.96
N ALA A 529 10.97 -44.32 20.47
CA ALA A 529 10.95 -44.66 19.07
C ALA A 529 9.51 -44.85 18.57
N VAL A 530 8.60 -45.35 19.40
CA VAL A 530 7.17 -45.44 19.11
C VAL A 530 6.60 -44.01 18.93
N ASP A 531 6.88 -43.13 19.89
CA ASP A 531 6.44 -41.70 19.81
C ASP A 531 6.94 -41.02 18.56
N LYS A 532 8.23 -41.13 18.24
CA LYS A 532 8.79 -40.59 16.99
C LYS A 532 8.11 -41.16 15.75
N GLY A 533 7.78 -42.46 15.74
CA GLY A 533 7.09 -43.11 14.63
C GLY A 533 5.67 -42.56 14.44
N VAL A 534 4.97 -42.26 15.53
CA VAL A 534 3.65 -41.62 15.51
C VAL A 534 3.74 -40.19 14.97
N GLN A 535 4.67 -39.40 15.48
CA GLN A 535 4.87 -38.02 15.03
C GLN A 535 5.21 -37.94 13.51
N GLU A 536 6.06 -38.85 13.03
CA GLU A 536 6.36 -38.95 11.58
C GLU A 536 5.11 -39.32 10.77
N ALA A 537 4.29 -40.26 11.27
CA ALA A 537 3.04 -40.63 10.61
C ALA A 537 2.01 -39.48 10.62
N MET A 538 1.92 -38.72 11.70
CA MET A 538 1.08 -37.53 11.81
C MET A 538 1.53 -36.43 10.82
N ALA A 539 2.82 -36.20 10.68
CA ALA A 539 3.35 -35.23 9.72
C ALA A 539 3.06 -35.61 8.27
N GLU A 540 3.00 -36.91 7.94
CA GLU A 540 2.64 -37.41 6.60
C GLU A 540 1.14 -37.35 6.30
N GLY A 541 0.29 -37.27 7.33
CA GLY A 541 -1.16 -37.33 7.20
C GLY A 541 -1.71 -38.72 6.84
N TYR A 542 -3.02 -38.84 6.85
CA TYR A 542 -3.70 -40.10 6.57
C TYR A 542 -4.62 -40.03 5.34
N LEU A 543 -5.52 -39.02 5.25
CA LEU A 543 -6.52 -38.89 4.19
C LEU A 543 -5.95 -38.26 2.92
N ALA A 544 -5.34 -37.10 3.04
CA ALA A 544 -4.91 -36.29 1.92
C ALA A 544 -3.49 -35.72 2.08
N GLY A 545 -2.72 -36.29 3.01
CA GLY A 545 -1.32 -35.91 3.22
C GLY A 545 -1.14 -34.60 3.99
N TYR A 546 -2.16 -34.13 4.69
CA TYR A 546 -2.07 -32.96 5.55
C TYR A 546 -1.65 -33.37 6.98
N PRO A 547 -0.88 -32.51 7.69
CA PRO A 547 -0.46 -32.81 9.06
C PRO A 547 -1.65 -33.11 9.97
N MET A 548 -1.57 -34.19 10.73
CA MET A 548 -2.59 -34.53 11.72
C MET A 548 -2.34 -33.77 13.03
N VAL A 549 -3.42 -33.33 13.67
CA VAL A 549 -3.39 -32.55 14.91
C VAL A 549 -4.44 -33.05 15.90
N ASP A 550 -4.35 -32.59 17.14
CA ASP A 550 -5.36 -32.81 18.19
C ASP A 550 -5.63 -34.30 18.46
N ILE A 551 -4.56 -35.06 18.68
CA ILE A 551 -4.60 -36.51 18.93
C ILE A 551 -3.88 -36.83 20.24
N ASN A 552 -4.58 -37.55 21.11
CA ASN A 552 -3.97 -38.22 22.23
C ASN A 552 -3.64 -39.67 21.83
N CYS A 553 -2.36 -40.04 21.94
CA CYS A 553 -1.85 -41.35 21.56
C CYS A 553 -1.29 -42.08 22.78
N VAL A 554 -1.81 -43.24 23.08
CA VAL A 554 -1.35 -44.10 24.18
C VAL A 554 -0.82 -45.41 23.61
N VAL A 555 0.46 -45.70 23.88
CA VAL A 555 0.99 -47.05 23.67
C VAL A 555 0.68 -47.88 24.90
N PHE A 556 -0.09 -48.96 24.76
CA PHE A 556 -0.55 -49.73 25.91
C PHE A 556 -0.10 -51.21 25.93
N ASP A 557 0.27 -51.77 24.77
CA ASP A 557 0.76 -53.12 24.66
C ASP A 557 1.79 -53.29 23.52
N GLY A 558 2.42 -54.45 23.44
CA GLY A 558 3.36 -54.79 22.38
C GLY A 558 4.23 -56.00 22.73
N SER A 559 5.17 -56.30 21.85
CA SER A 559 6.17 -57.33 22.09
C SER A 559 7.51 -56.94 21.42
N TYR A 560 8.60 -57.52 21.94
CA TYR A 560 9.94 -57.30 21.37
C TYR A 560 10.71 -58.64 21.23
N HIS A 561 11.72 -58.62 20.36
CA HIS A 561 12.66 -59.70 20.18
C HIS A 561 14.04 -59.25 20.65
N ALA A 562 14.68 -60.03 21.53
CA ALA A 562 15.91 -59.61 22.20
C ALA A 562 17.08 -59.23 21.27
N VAL A 563 17.12 -59.76 20.07
CA VAL A 563 18.17 -59.52 19.06
C VAL A 563 17.74 -58.62 17.93
N ASP A 564 16.48 -58.73 17.47
CA ASP A 564 16.01 -58.10 16.25
C ASP A 564 15.22 -56.78 16.49
N SER A 565 14.98 -56.44 17.75
CA SER A 565 14.28 -55.21 18.10
C SER A 565 15.24 -54.03 18.21
N ASN A 566 14.92 -52.96 17.46
CA ASN A 566 15.66 -51.71 17.45
C ASN A 566 14.72 -50.52 17.26
N GLU A 567 15.22 -49.29 17.37
CA GLU A 567 14.45 -48.06 17.22
C GLU A 567 13.73 -47.98 15.87
N MET A 568 14.40 -48.36 14.76
CA MET A 568 13.80 -48.29 13.42
C MET A 568 12.64 -49.27 13.28
N ALA A 569 12.76 -50.48 13.85
CA ALA A 569 11.66 -51.45 13.80
C ALA A 569 10.42 -50.97 14.57
N PHE A 570 10.61 -50.35 15.76
CA PHE A 570 9.52 -49.79 16.56
C PHE A 570 8.93 -48.51 15.93
N LYS A 571 9.73 -47.64 15.30
CA LYS A 571 9.22 -46.52 14.49
C LYS A 571 8.30 -47.03 13.38
N THR A 572 8.73 -48.07 12.65
CA THR A 572 7.93 -48.65 11.56
C THR A 572 6.66 -49.31 12.11
N ALA A 573 6.74 -50.05 13.21
CA ALA A 573 5.58 -50.64 13.85
C ALA A 573 4.58 -49.57 14.31
N ALA A 574 5.04 -48.50 14.93
CA ALA A 574 4.20 -47.38 15.36
C ALA A 574 3.47 -46.72 14.19
N ARG A 575 4.15 -46.49 13.06
CA ARG A 575 3.53 -45.96 11.86
C ARG A 575 2.42 -46.87 11.30
N LEU A 576 2.63 -48.19 11.33
CA LEU A 576 1.62 -49.17 10.93
C LEU A 576 0.42 -49.16 11.87
N ALA A 577 0.67 -49.17 13.22
CA ALA A 577 -0.38 -49.09 14.22
C ALA A 577 -1.19 -47.80 14.09
N PHE A 578 -0.52 -46.67 13.97
CA PHE A 578 -1.16 -45.35 13.80
C PHE A 578 -2.08 -45.34 12.60
N ARG A 579 -1.62 -45.76 11.40
CA ARG A 579 -2.42 -45.83 10.20
C ARG A 579 -3.62 -46.76 10.33
N ALA A 580 -3.42 -47.92 10.96
CA ALA A 580 -4.52 -48.87 11.17
C ALA A 580 -5.58 -48.34 12.16
N ALA A 581 -5.14 -47.60 13.20
CA ALA A 581 -6.04 -46.94 14.13
C ALA A 581 -6.77 -45.77 13.50
N CYS A 582 -6.08 -44.94 12.70
CA CYS A 582 -6.73 -43.82 11.94
C CYS A 582 -7.85 -44.33 11.02
N GLN A 583 -7.68 -45.49 10.36
CA GLN A 583 -8.71 -46.10 9.53
C GLN A 583 -10.04 -46.33 10.26
N GLN A 584 -9.98 -46.58 11.56
CA GLN A 584 -11.14 -46.90 12.41
C GLN A 584 -11.64 -45.67 13.20
N ALA A 585 -10.80 -44.63 13.28
CA ALA A 585 -11.01 -43.46 14.13
C ALA A 585 -11.85 -42.36 13.48
N ASP A 586 -12.45 -42.61 12.31
CA ASP A 586 -13.27 -41.65 11.53
C ASP A 586 -12.46 -40.34 11.27
N PRO A 587 -11.40 -40.43 10.45
CA PRO A 587 -10.54 -39.28 10.17
C PRO A 587 -11.25 -38.23 9.30
N ILE A 588 -10.98 -36.96 9.58
CA ILE A 588 -11.56 -35.82 8.85
C ILE A 588 -10.47 -34.79 8.50
N ILE A 589 -10.75 -33.98 7.47
CA ILE A 589 -9.94 -32.83 7.10
C ILE A 589 -10.51 -31.59 7.80
N LEU A 590 -9.61 -30.79 8.37
CA LEU A 590 -9.88 -29.49 8.95
C LEU A 590 -9.49 -28.39 7.95
N GLU A 591 -10.37 -27.44 7.73
CA GLU A 591 -10.07 -26.23 6.91
C GLU A 591 -9.75 -25.03 7.82
N PRO A 592 -8.74 -24.20 7.46
CA PRO A 592 -8.44 -23.00 8.19
C PRO A 592 -9.57 -21.97 7.98
N MET A 593 -9.99 -21.33 9.07
CA MET A 593 -10.98 -20.26 9.06
C MET A 593 -10.32 -18.89 9.13
N ALA A 594 -10.91 -17.94 8.43
CA ALA A 594 -10.54 -16.52 8.46
C ALA A 594 -11.66 -15.70 9.11
N ASP A 595 -11.28 -14.84 10.04
CA ASP A 595 -12.12 -13.75 10.52
C ASP A 595 -11.77 -12.51 9.69
N MET A 596 -12.80 -11.83 9.18
CA MET A 596 -12.65 -10.65 8.33
C MET A 596 -13.56 -9.53 8.82
N ASP A 597 -13.04 -8.30 8.76
CA ASP A 597 -13.82 -7.08 8.90
C ASP A 597 -13.84 -6.40 7.52
N ILE A 598 -15.03 -6.30 6.92
CA ILE A 598 -15.21 -5.76 5.57
C ILE A 598 -15.94 -4.42 5.69
N THR A 599 -15.29 -3.34 5.27
CA THR A 599 -15.82 -1.98 5.28
C THR A 599 -16.27 -1.58 3.88
N VAL A 600 -17.53 -1.22 3.73
CA VAL A 600 -18.12 -0.78 2.45
C VAL A 600 -19.17 0.29 2.67
N GLY A 601 -19.40 1.13 1.67
CA GLY A 601 -20.53 2.04 1.67
C GLY A 601 -21.86 1.28 1.81
N GLU A 602 -22.84 1.85 2.53
CA GLU A 602 -24.15 1.23 2.83
C GLU A 602 -24.83 0.65 1.57
N ALA A 603 -24.72 1.33 0.44
CA ALA A 603 -25.29 0.89 -0.84
C ALA A 603 -24.76 -0.48 -1.34
N TYR A 604 -23.57 -0.89 -0.91
CA TYR A 604 -22.92 -2.13 -1.32
C TYR A 604 -23.01 -3.25 -0.28
N ALA A 605 -23.39 -2.93 0.97
CA ALA A 605 -23.40 -3.88 2.09
C ALA A 605 -24.22 -5.13 1.79
N GLY A 606 -25.41 -4.98 1.23
CA GLY A 606 -26.27 -6.11 0.87
C GLY A 606 -25.63 -7.05 -0.18
N ALA A 607 -24.97 -6.51 -1.20
CA ALA A 607 -24.31 -7.31 -2.22
C ALA A 607 -23.11 -8.09 -1.64
N VAL A 608 -22.33 -7.45 -0.77
CA VAL A 608 -21.18 -8.06 -0.08
C VAL A 608 -21.64 -9.18 0.87
N MET A 609 -22.69 -8.96 1.66
CA MET A 609 -23.25 -10.00 2.55
C MET A 609 -23.74 -11.21 1.75
N GLY A 610 -24.39 -10.98 0.60
CA GLY A 610 -24.80 -12.03 -0.34
C GLY A 610 -23.61 -12.83 -0.86
N ASP A 611 -22.55 -12.17 -1.30
CA ASP A 611 -21.34 -12.82 -1.81
C ASP A 611 -20.65 -13.68 -0.74
N ILE A 612 -20.46 -13.13 0.46
CA ILE A 612 -19.89 -13.87 1.60
C ILE A 612 -20.70 -15.15 1.91
N SER A 613 -22.01 -15.07 1.84
CA SER A 613 -22.87 -16.25 2.05
C SER A 613 -22.64 -17.33 0.99
N THR A 614 -22.38 -16.96 -0.26
CA THR A 614 -22.06 -17.93 -1.34
C THR A 614 -20.69 -18.60 -1.12
N ARG A 615 -19.77 -17.94 -0.38
CA ARG A 615 -18.44 -18.43 0.01
C ARG A 615 -18.45 -19.23 1.32
N ARG A 616 -19.61 -19.72 1.74
CA ARG A 616 -19.77 -20.45 3.01
C ARG A 616 -19.41 -19.59 4.26
N GLY A 617 -19.37 -18.29 4.09
CA GLY A 617 -19.10 -17.34 5.18
C GLY A 617 -20.31 -17.15 6.07
N ARG A 618 -20.06 -16.91 7.36
CA ARG A 618 -21.06 -16.57 8.38
C ARG A 618 -20.88 -15.12 8.79
N ILE A 619 -21.94 -14.34 8.71
CA ILE A 619 -21.95 -12.97 9.23
C ILE A 619 -22.07 -13.07 10.75
N VAL A 620 -21.07 -12.54 11.45
CA VAL A 620 -20.98 -12.52 12.92
C VAL A 620 -21.65 -11.27 13.48
N GLY A 621 -21.53 -10.15 12.78
CA GLY A 621 -22.11 -8.87 13.16
C GLY A 621 -21.96 -7.82 12.06
N THR A 622 -22.66 -6.70 12.28
CA THR A 622 -22.51 -5.50 11.45
C THR A 622 -22.41 -4.29 12.36
N ASP A 623 -21.58 -3.34 11.98
CA ASP A 623 -21.40 -2.05 12.67
C ASP A 623 -21.31 -0.94 11.64
N SER A 624 -21.25 0.32 12.08
CA SER A 624 -21.07 1.48 11.21
C SER A 624 -19.94 2.34 11.77
N ASN A 625 -19.10 2.87 10.88
CA ASN A 625 -18.09 3.84 11.27
C ASN A 625 -18.65 5.28 11.26
N ASP A 626 -17.85 6.23 11.74
CA ASP A 626 -18.22 7.66 11.80
C ASP A 626 -18.42 8.29 10.39
N GLU A 627 -17.92 7.64 9.34
CA GLU A 627 -18.05 8.07 7.95
C GLU A 627 -19.35 7.54 7.29
N GLY A 628 -20.18 6.79 8.03
CA GLY A 628 -21.42 6.20 7.52
C GLY A 628 -21.22 4.97 6.65
N GLU A 629 -20.04 4.34 6.70
CA GLU A 629 -19.80 3.07 6.05
C GLU A 629 -20.21 1.90 6.95
N THR A 630 -20.64 0.80 6.35
CA THR A 630 -20.99 -0.43 7.05
C THR A 630 -19.77 -1.32 7.21
N ILE A 631 -19.49 -1.73 8.44
CA ILE A 631 -18.48 -2.74 8.78
C ILE A 631 -19.18 -4.08 8.96
N ILE A 632 -18.85 -5.07 8.13
CA ILE A 632 -19.41 -6.43 8.15
C ILE A 632 -18.36 -7.36 8.73
N VAL A 633 -18.62 -7.89 9.93
CA VAL A 633 -17.76 -8.87 10.59
C VAL A 633 -18.17 -10.27 10.17
N VAL A 634 -17.25 -11.02 9.58
CA VAL A 634 -17.54 -12.34 9.01
C VAL A 634 -16.51 -13.38 9.42
N ARG A 635 -16.96 -14.65 9.46
CA ARG A 635 -16.10 -15.82 9.59
C ARG A 635 -16.30 -16.72 8.37
N VAL A 636 -15.23 -17.03 7.65
CA VAL A 636 -15.28 -17.68 6.35
C VAL A 636 -14.10 -18.65 6.16
N PRO A 637 -14.25 -19.77 5.44
CA PRO A 637 -13.11 -20.62 5.09
C PRO A 637 -12.07 -19.84 4.29
N TYR A 638 -10.79 -19.91 4.71
CA TYR A 638 -9.71 -19.13 4.08
C TYR A 638 -9.55 -19.43 2.59
N ALA A 639 -9.80 -20.67 2.18
CA ALA A 639 -9.72 -21.06 0.78
C ALA A 639 -10.69 -20.27 -0.14
N GLU A 640 -11.82 -19.80 0.40
CA GLU A 640 -12.86 -19.09 -0.36
C GLU A 640 -12.56 -17.59 -0.55
N VAL A 641 -11.54 -17.08 0.16
CA VAL A 641 -11.25 -15.63 0.20
C VAL A 641 -9.84 -15.25 -0.25
N LEU A 642 -9.09 -16.18 -0.83
CA LEU A 642 -7.74 -15.92 -1.35
C LEU A 642 -7.71 -14.78 -2.38
N SER A 643 -8.69 -14.72 -3.27
CA SER A 643 -8.83 -13.70 -4.32
C SER A 643 -9.85 -12.60 -3.99
N TYR A 644 -10.28 -12.50 -2.73
CA TYR A 644 -11.40 -11.65 -2.34
C TYR A 644 -11.19 -10.16 -2.65
N THR A 645 -9.95 -9.69 -2.66
CA THR A 645 -9.58 -8.31 -3.05
C THR A 645 -10.20 -7.91 -4.40
N LYS A 646 -10.15 -8.81 -5.38
CA LYS A 646 -10.69 -8.57 -6.72
C LYS A 646 -12.22 -8.51 -6.71
N ASP A 647 -12.83 -9.46 -6.02
CA ASP A 647 -14.29 -9.58 -5.98
C ASP A 647 -14.91 -8.43 -5.18
N LEU A 648 -14.30 -8.05 -4.04
CA LEU A 648 -14.74 -6.90 -3.26
C LEU A 648 -14.64 -5.59 -4.06
N ARG A 649 -13.54 -5.38 -4.80
CA ARG A 649 -13.40 -4.21 -5.68
C ARG A 649 -14.49 -4.16 -6.75
N ALA A 650 -14.83 -5.28 -7.34
CA ALA A 650 -15.92 -5.36 -8.32
C ALA A 650 -17.29 -5.03 -7.71
N LEU A 651 -17.59 -5.59 -6.52
CA LEU A 651 -18.85 -5.38 -5.81
C LEU A 651 -19.03 -3.96 -5.30
N SER A 652 -17.95 -3.34 -4.82
CA SER A 652 -17.95 -2.00 -4.19
C SER A 652 -17.50 -0.89 -5.13
N ARG A 653 -17.32 -1.17 -6.42
CA ARG A 653 -16.72 -0.24 -7.40
C ARG A 653 -15.36 0.31 -6.96
N GLY A 654 -14.58 -0.50 -6.23
CA GLY A 654 -13.25 -0.14 -5.74
C GLY A 654 -13.21 0.58 -4.40
N SER A 655 -14.34 0.90 -3.78
CA SER A 655 -14.38 1.61 -2.48
C SER A 655 -14.19 0.70 -1.26
N GLY A 656 -14.51 -0.61 -1.40
CA GLY A 656 -14.45 -1.55 -0.28
C GLY A 656 -13.03 -1.84 0.20
N ALA A 657 -12.89 -1.95 1.51
CA ALA A 657 -11.68 -2.38 2.19
C ALA A 657 -11.99 -3.58 3.10
N TYR A 658 -10.98 -4.37 3.43
CA TYR A 658 -11.15 -5.44 4.42
C TYR A 658 -9.84 -5.73 5.14
N SER A 659 -9.98 -6.33 6.31
CA SER A 659 -8.89 -7.00 7.02
C SER A 659 -9.16 -8.50 7.03
N VAL A 660 -8.11 -9.33 7.14
CA VAL A 660 -8.23 -10.78 7.26
C VAL A 660 -7.25 -11.32 8.28
N ARG A 661 -7.73 -12.20 9.14
CA ARG A 661 -6.93 -12.87 10.17
C ARG A 661 -7.31 -14.33 10.24
N LEU A 662 -6.33 -15.23 10.07
CA LEU A 662 -6.55 -16.66 10.30
C LEU A 662 -6.86 -16.90 11.77
N ASN A 663 -7.96 -17.61 12.04
CA ASN A 663 -8.41 -17.91 13.40
C ASN A 663 -9.04 -19.29 13.51
N GLY A 664 -8.20 -20.26 13.83
CA GLY A 664 -8.61 -21.64 14.12
C GLY A 664 -8.94 -22.47 12.86
N TYR A 665 -9.46 -23.64 13.11
CA TYR A 665 -9.80 -24.65 12.13
C TYR A 665 -11.20 -25.19 12.41
N GLU A 666 -11.94 -25.50 11.33
CA GLU A 666 -13.25 -26.18 11.43
C GLU A 666 -13.29 -27.40 10.50
N PRO A 667 -14.13 -28.43 10.80
CA PRO A 667 -14.30 -29.57 9.91
C PRO A 667 -14.74 -29.13 8.51
N ALA A 668 -13.99 -29.50 7.48
CA ALA A 668 -14.36 -29.20 6.10
C ALA A 668 -15.63 -30.01 5.72
N PRO A 669 -16.55 -29.47 4.90
CA PRO A 669 -17.70 -30.20 4.38
C PRO A 669 -17.29 -31.46 3.61
N TYR A 670 -18.16 -32.46 3.58
CA TYR A 670 -17.85 -33.76 2.97
C TYR A 670 -17.42 -33.67 1.48
N ASP A 671 -18.04 -32.81 0.71
CA ASP A 671 -17.73 -32.57 -0.71
C ASP A 671 -16.33 -31.97 -0.89
N VAL A 672 -15.92 -31.05 0.01
CA VAL A 672 -14.57 -30.47 0.05
C VAL A 672 -13.55 -31.54 0.41
N GLN A 673 -13.80 -32.32 1.48
CA GLN A 673 -12.91 -33.41 1.89
C GLN A 673 -12.72 -34.44 0.76
N LYS A 674 -13.80 -34.85 0.13
CA LYS A 674 -13.77 -35.82 -1.00
C LYS A 674 -12.90 -35.30 -2.15
N LYS A 675 -13.06 -34.02 -2.53
CA LYS A 675 -12.26 -33.39 -3.58
C LYS A 675 -10.76 -33.37 -3.25
N LEU A 676 -10.42 -33.03 -2.01
CA LEU A 676 -9.03 -32.98 -1.55
C LEU A 676 -8.38 -34.37 -1.56
N VAL A 677 -9.10 -35.41 -1.11
CA VAL A 677 -8.63 -36.80 -1.16
C VAL A 677 -8.42 -37.27 -2.59
N GLU A 678 -9.38 -37.03 -3.50
CA GLU A 678 -9.25 -37.38 -4.93
C GLU A 678 -8.03 -36.69 -5.57
N GLN A 679 -7.79 -35.42 -5.27
CA GLN A 679 -6.61 -34.67 -5.75
C GLN A 679 -5.29 -35.27 -5.24
N TYR A 680 -5.24 -35.63 -3.96
CA TYR A 680 -4.06 -36.26 -3.38
C TYR A 680 -3.78 -37.63 -4.00
N GLU A 681 -4.80 -38.47 -4.18
CA GLU A 681 -4.66 -39.77 -4.84
C GLU A 681 -4.16 -39.63 -6.29
N ALA A 682 -4.68 -38.64 -7.02
CA ALA A 682 -4.25 -38.34 -8.39
C ALA A 682 -2.78 -37.92 -8.48
N SER A 683 -2.28 -37.15 -7.49
CA SER A 683 -0.90 -36.70 -7.44
C SER A 683 0.13 -37.79 -7.12
N ARG A 684 -0.33 -38.96 -6.63
CA ARG A 684 0.50 -40.11 -6.28
C ARG A 684 0.59 -41.18 -7.38
N LYS A 685 -0.26 -41.07 -8.39
CA LYS A 685 -0.24 -41.92 -9.60
C LYS A 685 0.71 -41.33 -10.65
#